data_6d9f87ed4d98ff8256714aa2d61ea021
#
_entry.id   6d9f87ed4d98ff8256714aa2d61ea021
#
_cell.length_a   1.000
_cell.length_b   1.000
_cell.length_c   1.000
_cell.angle_alpha   90.00
_cell.angle_beta   90.00
_cell.angle_gamma   90.00
#
_symmetry.space_group_name_H-M   'P 1'
#
loop_
_entity.id
_entity.type
_entity.pdbx_description
1 polymer ?
#
loop_
_entity_poly.entity_id
_entity_poly.type
_entity_poly.pdbx_seq_one_letter_code
_entity_poly.pdbx_strand_id
1 'polypeptide(L)'
;MISYIGMQTQEVDIKPNIKVFMRSDSEMLDEVMVVAYGTAKKSAFTGSASVIKSETLEKRQVSNLSNALSGTVSGVQTQSTNGQPGTSATVRIRGIGSMYASNNPLYVVDGIPYEGDISAVNSQDIESMTVLKDAAAAALYGARGANGVILVTTKKGKSGDTQISLDARWGVNSRLVKNYDVLQNANTYMETAYSALYNGYLYNSGYTAERAYQLANTDLFPKLGYQVYTIPDGQYLIGRNGKLNPYAALGYSDGDYYYTPDNWSDEMFQSNLRQEYNLSVSGGSDKLSYYLSASYLNDEGIIENSGFERISTRMNVDYQAKKWLKLGVNLSYSNVTSRSPGDQDTDAATSSGNAFFVGNFIAPIYPMYVRNADGSFKYNTNTGYHVYDYGDGESTNFTRNFMSMSNPMSGFLYDTEKYLMDILNGKWYAKVDIIDGLSLTASLGLHIDNTRQHSVGNKYYGQSASSGGSVMQYSSRVYSLDQQYLLNYKKSFGNHNLDILAGYESMDFNTESHYILGYNMYSDNNWTASNIIDRKNGSGSYNEYATIGIITRASYDFNEKYYGSVSYRRDASSRFHPDNRWGNFWSVSAAWDMAKENFISQYDWINMLKLKASFGQQGNDNLYYKGYTNYYPYQDQFTVSGSDGVFSDGVLYYKGNKDITWETSNSFNVGVDFALLGGRIDGTIEYFNRQTKDMLYYKPVAMSNGYTQFPMNLGSVRNSGVEIELNYTPIENNNLKWVINWNGTLMKNKILELHPDLKGEMISGSYIYREGESLYQMYLTKYAGVDPDSGEAQYWAKGEDGVEYKTWDWSAAYNSNRQASGDLLPTIYGGVGTTLEFRGFDFSIQCAYQLGGTIYDSGYQAFMHGGDSHYMGYNWHKDILNAWTPENKNTNIPRVDAIDKYTNSSSDRWLTSSDYFSINNITLGYTLPKRWLRSLGIGSLRIYGAADNVALFSARRGLDPRMSYTTASTDRYTPIRTISGGLKVTF
;
A
#
# COMPACT_ATOMS: atom_id res chain seq x y z
N MET A 1 13.68 -2.63 56.08
CA MET A 1 13.38 -2.32 54.69
C MET A 1 13.16 -3.63 53.96
N ILE A 2 12.01 -3.81 53.32
CA ILE A 2 11.64 -4.98 52.53
C ILE A 2 11.36 -4.46 51.10
N SER A 3 12.08 -5.03 50.14
CA SER A 3 11.96 -4.66 48.73
C SER A 3 11.76 -5.91 47.88
N TYR A 4 10.86 -5.84 46.88
CA TYR A 4 10.62 -6.88 45.92
C TYR A 4 10.44 -6.23 44.53
N ILE A 5 10.93 -6.87 43.50
CA ILE A 5 10.84 -6.31 42.13
C ILE A 5 9.37 -6.09 41.76
N GLY A 6 9.02 -4.86 41.37
CA GLY A 6 7.65 -4.44 41.04
C GLY A 6 6.76 -4.11 42.23
N MET A 7 7.32 -3.96 43.45
CA MET A 7 6.61 -3.61 44.66
C MET A 7 7.27 -2.40 45.35
N GLN A 8 6.48 -1.54 45.95
CA GLN A 8 6.98 -0.38 46.71
C GLN A 8 7.78 -0.88 47.94
N THR A 9 9.01 -0.38 48.06
CA THR A 9 9.85 -0.69 49.22
C THR A 9 9.17 -0.17 50.49
N GLN A 10 9.01 -1.04 51.49
CA GLN A 10 8.41 -0.70 52.77
C GLN A 10 9.43 -0.85 53.92
N GLU A 11 9.46 0.16 54.80
CA GLU A 11 10.15 0.05 56.08
C GLU A 11 9.16 -0.45 57.11
N VAL A 12 9.51 -1.57 57.76
CA VAL A 12 8.66 -2.23 58.77
C VAL A 12 9.52 -2.54 59.95
N ASP A 13 9.00 -2.28 61.12
CA ASP A 13 9.67 -2.64 62.39
C ASP A 13 9.85 -4.16 62.49
N ILE A 14 11.01 -4.61 63.00
CA ILE A 14 11.33 -6.02 63.13
C ILE A 14 10.48 -6.61 64.26
N LYS A 15 9.58 -7.55 63.92
CA LYS A 15 8.74 -8.31 64.84
C LYS A 15 8.78 -9.79 64.52
N PRO A 16 8.64 -10.73 65.50
CA PRO A 16 8.45 -12.14 65.17
C PRO A 16 7.20 -12.36 64.32
N ASN A 17 7.31 -13.00 63.18
CA ASN A 17 6.20 -13.28 62.22
C ASN A 17 5.60 -12.03 61.55
N ILE A 18 6.41 -11.29 60.81
CA ILE A 18 5.97 -10.12 60.03
C ILE A 18 5.22 -10.60 58.75
N LYS A 19 3.95 -10.24 58.61
CA LYS A 19 3.22 -10.28 57.34
C LYS A 19 3.25 -8.87 56.74
N VAL A 20 3.94 -8.69 55.60
CA VAL A 20 3.97 -7.43 54.90
C VAL A 20 3.13 -7.56 53.64
N PHE A 21 2.14 -6.70 53.49
CA PHE A 21 1.37 -6.54 52.29
C PHE A 21 2.08 -5.46 51.47
N MET A 22 2.93 -5.90 50.54
CA MET A 22 3.57 -4.95 49.62
C MET A 22 2.55 -4.43 48.61
N ARG A 23 2.54 -3.16 48.39
CA ARG A 23 1.74 -2.53 47.33
C ARG A 23 2.55 -2.70 46.04
N SER A 24 1.87 -2.98 44.96
CA SER A 24 2.48 -2.94 43.64
C SER A 24 3.11 -1.57 43.46
N ASP A 25 4.36 -1.55 43.07
CA ASP A 25 4.98 -0.33 42.59
C ASP A 25 4.34 -0.05 41.24
N SER A 26 3.23 0.68 41.28
CA SER A 26 2.60 1.23 40.08
C SER A 26 3.31 2.49 39.61
N GLU A 27 4.63 2.61 39.82
CA GLU A 27 5.40 3.27 38.80
C GLU A 27 5.16 2.44 37.53
N MET A 28 4.18 2.81 36.73
CA MET A 28 4.21 2.55 35.30
C MET A 28 5.64 2.89 34.90
N LEU A 29 6.46 1.87 34.64
CA LEU A 29 7.76 2.08 34.00
C LEU A 29 7.45 3.00 32.84
N ASP A 30 7.84 4.27 32.97
CA ASP A 30 7.57 5.32 32.00
C ASP A 30 7.99 4.75 30.64
N GLU A 31 7.03 4.43 29.78
CA GLU A 31 7.29 3.85 28.47
C GLU A 31 8.26 4.75 27.73
N VAL A 32 9.49 4.29 27.55
CA VAL A 32 10.52 5.03 26.83
C VAL A 32 10.29 4.82 25.36
N MET A 33 10.00 5.91 24.67
CA MET A 33 9.85 5.91 23.22
C MET A 33 11.10 6.46 22.53
N VAL A 34 11.44 5.92 21.38
CA VAL A 34 12.45 6.52 20.51
C VAL A 34 11.82 7.71 19.82
N VAL A 35 12.48 8.83 19.92
CA VAL A 35 12.08 10.10 19.27
C VAL A 35 13.26 10.61 18.42
N ALA A 36 13.06 11.69 17.69
CA ALA A 36 14.10 12.27 16.84
C ALA A 36 15.39 12.52 17.65
N TYR A 37 16.47 11.87 17.24
CA TYR A 37 17.83 11.98 17.80
C TYR A 37 17.93 11.66 19.31
N GLY A 38 17.06 10.78 19.84
CA GLY A 38 17.13 10.39 21.24
C GLY A 38 15.99 9.51 21.71
N THR A 39 15.88 9.40 23.00
CA THR A 39 14.77 8.74 23.67
C THR A 39 14.09 9.69 24.64
N ALA A 40 12.79 9.61 24.77
CA ALA A 40 12.00 10.38 25.74
C ALA A 40 11.05 9.44 26.49
N LYS A 41 10.78 9.77 27.74
CA LYS A 41 9.67 9.16 28.46
C LYS A 41 8.36 9.64 27.82
N LYS A 42 7.38 8.76 27.66
CA LYS A 42 6.05 9.11 27.11
C LYS A 42 5.39 10.24 27.93
N SER A 43 5.59 10.23 29.25
CA SER A 43 5.13 11.28 30.16
C SER A 43 5.75 12.66 29.87
N ALA A 44 7.01 12.70 29.47
CA ALA A 44 7.76 13.95 29.18
C ALA A 44 7.62 14.43 27.73
N PHE A 45 7.09 13.61 26.83
CA PHE A 45 6.98 13.94 25.41
C PHE A 45 5.80 14.92 25.16
N THR A 46 6.07 16.02 24.47
CA THR A 46 5.11 17.11 24.25
C THR A 46 4.47 17.08 22.85
N GLY A 47 4.97 16.23 21.95
CA GLY A 47 4.44 16.06 20.59
C GLY A 47 3.41 14.93 20.46
N SER A 48 3.03 14.64 19.22
CA SER A 48 2.13 13.54 18.85
C SER A 48 2.91 12.37 18.27
N ALA A 49 2.88 11.22 18.94
CA ALA A 49 3.53 10.00 18.51
C ALA A 49 2.78 8.76 18.99
N SER A 50 2.78 7.72 18.16
CA SER A 50 2.23 6.40 18.51
C SER A 50 3.31 5.32 18.34
N VAL A 51 3.35 4.36 19.25
CA VAL A 51 4.37 3.29 19.27
C VAL A 51 3.72 1.94 18.99
N ILE A 52 4.29 1.19 18.06
CA ILE A 52 3.96 -0.20 17.76
C ILE A 52 5.11 -1.06 18.28
N LYS A 53 4.81 -1.96 19.20
CA LYS A 53 5.81 -2.84 19.83
C LYS A 53 6.09 -4.08 18.98
N SER A 54 7.24 -4.72 19.24
CA SER A 54 7.65 -5.94 18.53
C SER A 54 6.59 -7.04 18.61
N GLU A 55 5.91 -7.21 19.76
CA GLU A 55 4.89 -8.25 19.94
C GLU A 55 3.73 -8.13 18.93
N THR A 56 3.37 -6.92 18.52
CA THR A 56 2.34 -6.69 17.51
C THR A 56 2.88 -7.02 16.11
N LEU A 57 4.11 -6.63 15.83
CA LEU A 57 4.76 -6.87 14.54
C LEU A 57 5.08 -8.35 14.30
N GLU A 58 5.57 -9.05 15.35
CA GLU A 58 5.91 -10.47 15.28
C GLU A 58 4.71 -11.40 15.04
N LYS A 59 3.50 -10.99 15.43
CA LYS A 59 2.25 -11.72 15.17
C LYS A 59 1.83 -11.66 13.70
N ARG A 60 2.19 -10.59 12.99
CA ARG A 60 1.87 -10.41 11.56
C ARG A 60 2.85 -11.20 10.70
N GLN A 61 2.30 -11.86 9.68
CA GLN A 61 3.08 -12.64 8.73
C GLN A 61 3.14 -11.91 7.39
N VAL A 62 3.80 -10.77 7.42
CA VAL A 62 3.94 -9.91 6.24
C VAL A 62 5.37 -9.98 5.71
N SER A 63 5.51 -10.07 4.40
CA SER A 63 6.80 -10.01 3.70
C SER A 63 7.34 -8.57 3.64
N ASN A 64 6.45 -7.56 3.73
CA ASN A 64 6.80 -6.14 3.77
C ASN A 64 6.23 -5.47 5.02
N LEU A 65 7.08 -4.71 5.71
CA LEU A 65 6.77 -4.07 7.00
C LEU A 65 5.65 -3.03 6.91
N SER A 66 5.52 -2.31 5.79
CA SER A 66 4.49 -1.29 5.60
C SER A 66 3.07 -1.85 5.72
N ASN A 67 2.87 -3.12 5.34
CA ASN A 67 1.59 -3.82 5.45
C ASN A 67 1.19 -4.11 6.92
N ALA A 68 2.15 -4.14 7.85
CA ALA A 68 1.86 -4.35 9.26
C ALA A 68 1.22 -3.12 9.94
N LEU A 69 1.28 -1.95 9.33
CA LEU A 69 0.75 -0.70 9.89
C LEU A 69 -0.77 -0.59 9.80
N SER A 70 -1.43 -1.40 8.97
CA SER A 70 -2.88 -1.33 8.73
C SER A 70 -3.71 -1.51 10.00
N GLY A 71 -4.45 -0.47 10.40
CA GLY A 71 -5.34 -0.48 11.57
C GLY A 71 -4.63 -0.54 12.93
N THR A 72 -3.31 -0.30 12.99
CA THR A 72 -2.54 -0.43 14.24
C THR A 72 -2.47 0.86 15.06
N VAL A 73 -2.46 2.02 14.41
CA VAL A 73 -2.37 3.34 15.07
C VAL A 73 -3.28 4.36 14.41
N SER A 74 -3.76 5.35 15.20
CA SER A 74 -4.57 6.46 14.68
C SER A 74 -3.76 7.37 13.77
N GLY A 75 -4.42 8.05 12.84
CA GLY A 75 -3.80 8.98 11.89
C GLY A 75 -3.04 8.30 10.75
N VAL A 76 -2.88 6.98 10.79
CA VAL A 76 -2.17 6.22 9.75
C VAL A 76 -3.15 5.46 8.88
N GLN A 77 -3.07 5.69 7.59
CA GLN A 77 -3.82 4.98 6.58
C GLN A 77 -2.86 4.24 5.64
N THR A 78 -3.17 3.00 5.35
CA THR A 78 -2.38 2.15 4.46
C THR A 78 -3.21 1.68 3.28
N GLN A 79 -2.63 1.72 2.09
CA GLN A 79 -3.21 1.17 0.87
C GLN A 79 -2.27 0.15 0.26
N SER A 80 -2.73 -1.07 0.08
CA SER A 80 -2.00 -2.13 -0.61
C SER A 80 -2.41 -2.12 -2.08
N THR A 81 -1.73 -1.31 -2.88
CA THR A 81 -2.03 -1.17 -4.32
C THR A 81 -1.76 -2.44 -5.12
N ASN A 82 -0.91 -3.32 -4.61
CA ASN A 82 -0.58 -4.62 -5.17
C ASN A 82 -0.39 -5.62 -4.01
N GLY A 83 -1.07 -6.75 -4.06
CA GLY A 83 -1.03 -7.80 -3.02
C GLY A 83 0.05 -8.85 -3.20
N GLN A 84 0.92 -8.72 -4.22
CA GLN A 84 2.03 -9.64 -4.45
C GLN A 84 2.97 -9.67 -3.24
N PRO A 85 3.51 -10.84 -2.86
CA PRO A 85 4.48 -10.92 -1.79
C PRO A 85 5.67 -9.96 -1.97
N GLY A 86 6.07 -9.28 -0.90
CA GLY A 86 7.18 -8.31 -0.91
C GLY A 86 6.80 -6.88 -1.28
N THR A 87 5.64 -6.63 -1.89
CA THR A 87 5.25 -5.27 -2.29
C THR A 87 4.92 -4.37 -1.10
N SER A 88 5.30 -3.09 -1.22
CA SER A 88 5.08 -2.08 -0.21
C SER A 88 3.66 -1.53 -0.25
N ALA A 89 3.03 -1.37 0.91
CA ALA A 89 1.83 -0.56 1.03
C ALA A 89 2.18 0.94 0.99
N THR A 90 1.33 1.72 0.33
CA THR A 90 1.36 3.17 0.43
C THR A 90 0.87 3.60 1.81
N VAL A 91 1.69 4.34 2.54
CA VAL A 91 1.36 4.84 3.89
C VAL A 91 1.10 6.34 3.81
N ARG A 92 0.03 6.80 4.47
CA ARG A 92 -0.31 8.22 4.63
C ARG A 92 -0.51 8.53 6.10
N ILE A 93 0.08 9.63 6.55
CA ILE A 93 -0.08 10.12 7.94
C ILE A 93 -0.87 11.43 7.89
N ARG A 94 -2.06 11.43 8.52
CA ARG A 94 -2.97 12.58 8.58
C ARG A 94 -3.37 13.12 7.20
N GLY A 95 -3.60 12.20 6.25
CA GLY A 95 -4.14 12.50 4.93
C GLY A 95 -3.12 12.98 3.90
N ILE A 96 -3.63 13.58 2.84
CA ILE A 96 -2.89 13.99 1.65
C ILE A 96 -2.68 15.49 1.70
N GLY A 97 -1.44 15.94 1.65
CA GLY A 97 -1.06 17.34 1.80
C GLY A 97 -0.69 18.04 0.49
N SER A 98 -0.38 17.30 -0.57
CA SER A 98 0.08 17.87 -1.84
C SER A 98 -0.49 17.15 -3.04
N MET A 99 -0.69 17.89 -4.15
CA MET A 99 -1.17 17.33 -5.41
C MET A 99 -0.06 16.71 -6.25
N TYR A 100 1.11 17.34 -6.31
CA TYR A 100 2.22 16.94 -7.18
C TYR A 100 3.54 16.68 -6.44
N ALA A 101 3.59 16.97 -5.14
CA ALA A 101 4.73 16.59 -4.32
C ALA A 101 4.46 15.28 -3.58
N SER A 102 5.54 14.66 -3.08
CA SER A 102 5.45 13.42 -2.30
C SER A 102 4.54 13.58 -1.09
N ASN A 103 3.69 12.59 -0.87
CA ASN A 103 2.88 12.44 0.35
C ASN A 103 3.37 11.26 1.21
N ASN A 104 4.49 10.63 0.87
CA ASN A 104 5.03 9.50 1.61
C ASN A 104 5.71 9.96 2.91
N PRO A 105 5.54 9.24 4.03
CA PRO A 105 6.30 9.50 5.24
C PRO A 105 7.77 9.14 5.04
N LEU A 106 8.64 9.77 5.83
CA LEU A 106 10.04 9.39 5.91
C LEU A 106 10.20 8.17 6.79
N TYR A 107 10.87 7.13 6.29
CA TYR A 107 11.35 6.04 7.13
C TYR A 107 12.73 6.37 7.69
N VAL A 108 12.93 6.07 8.97
CA VAL A 108 14.22 6.27 9.66
C VAL A 108 14.55 4.97 10.39
N VAL A 109 15.62 4.29 10.00
CA VAL A 109 16.05 3.04 10.62
C VAL A 109 17.24 3.30 11.54
N ASP A 110 17.10 3.00 12.82
CA ASP A 110 18.12 3.26 13.85
C ASP A 110 18.69 4.69 13.87
N GLY A 111 17.84 5.68 13.49
CA GLY A 111 18.17 7.11 13.48
C GLY A 111 18.88 7.61 12.21
N ILE A 112 18.94 6.80 11.16
CA ILE A 112 19.41 7.21 9.82
C ILE A 112 18.22 7.17 8.86
N PRO A 113 18.00 8.22 8.05
CA PRO A 113 17.02 8.19 6.96
C PRO A 113 17.23 7.00 6.03
N TYR A 114 16.14 6.34 5.64
CA TYR A 114 16.16 5.13 4.84
C TYR A 114 15.55 5.39 3.47
N GLU A 115 16.35 5.27 2.42
CA GLU A 115 15.96 5.57 1.03
C GLU A 115 15.59 4.30 0.22
N GLY A 116 15.71 3.12 0.82
CA GLY A 116 15.42 1.85 0.16
C GLY A 116 13.99 1.35 0.36
N ASP A 117 13.67 0.20 -0.25
CA ASP A 117 12.42 -0.49 -0.01
C ASP A 117 12.43 -1.14 1.39
N ILE A 118 11.40 -0.85 2.19
CA ILE A 118 11.30 -1.34 3.58
C ILE A 118 11.07 -2.87 3.65
N SER A 119 10.82 -3.56 2.52
CA SER A 119 10.75 -5.03 2.43
C SER A 119 12.09 -5.71 2.74
N ALA A 120 13.22 -4.99 2.58
CA ALA A 120 14.53 -5.47 2.95
C ALA A 120 14.73 -5.59 4.47
N VAL A 121 13.89 -4.92 5.28
CA VAL A 121 13.97 -4.95 6.74
C VAL A 121 13.11 -6.08 7.27
N ASN A 122 13.74 -7.03 7.98
CA ASN A 122 13.02 -8.13 8.60
C ASN A 122 12.21 -7.65 9.82
N SER A 123 10.89 -7.89 9.82
CA SER A 123 9.99 -7.53 10.93
C SER A 123 10.37 -8.17 12.26
N GLN A 124 11.04 -9.35 12.24
CA GLN A 124 11.49 -10.06 13.43
C GLN A 124 12.69 -9.38 14.11
N ASP A 125 13.44 -8.53 13.41
CA ASP A 125 14.56 -7.76 13.96
C ASP A 125 14.13 -6.44 14.61
N ILE A 126 12.83 -6.10 14.59
CA ILE A 126 12.33 -4.80 15.05
C ILE A 126 11.93 -4.88 16.52
N GLU A 127 12.42 -3.95 17.32
CA GLU A 127 12.02 -3.73 18.72
C GLU A 127 10.74 -2.89 18.79
N SER A 128 10.67 -1.81 17.98
CA SER A 128 9.50 -0.94 17.93
C SER A 128 9.47 -0.10 16.65
N MET A 129 8.27 0.32 16.28
CA MET A 129 8.05 1.38 15.30
C MET A 129 7.35 2.55 15.98
N THR A 130 7.89 3.76 15.83
CA THR A 130 7.27 4.99 16.35
C THR A 130 6.84 5.86 15.19
N VAL A 131 5.55 6.19 15.11
CA VAL A 131 5.00 7.10 14.11
C VAL A 131 4.92 8.50 14.71
N LEU A 132 5.71 9.44 14.16
CA LEU A 132 5.71 10.86 14.53
C LEU A 132 4.73 11.59 13.61
N LYS A 133 3.69 12.20 14.20
CA LYS A 133 2.52 12.69 13.45
C LYS A 133 2.42 14.22 13.35
N ASP A 134 3.15 14.94 14.18
CA ASP A 134 3.10 16.41 14.23
C ASP A 134 4.48 17.07 14.05
N ALA A 135 4.46 18.39 13.89
CA ALA A 135 5.68 19.16 13.68
C ALA A 135 6.62 19.13 14.90
N ALA A 136 6.12 19.08 16.14
CA ALA A 136 6.98 19.02 17.31
C ALA A 136 7.76 17.72 17.40
N ALA A 137 7.16 16.61 16.98
CA ALA A 137 7.79 15.30 16.92
C ALA A 137 8.74 15.17 15.73
N ALA A 138 8.38 15.67 14.55
CA ALA A 138 9.03 15.41 13.27
C ALA A 138 9.92 16.57 12.76
N ALA A 139 9.84 17.79 13.34
CA ALA A 139 10.61 18.96 12.86
C ALA A 139 12.13 18.77 12.87
N LEU A 140 12.64 17.91 13.74
CA LEU A 140 14.07 17.58 13.76
C LEU A 140 14.55 16.80 12.52
N TYR A 141 13.63 16.18 11.77
CA TYR A 141 13.92 15.58 10.45
C TYR A 141 13.72 16.58 9.29
N GLY A 142 13.36 17.83 9.62
CA GLY A 142 13.31 18.97 8.72
C GLY A 142 12.42 18.78 7.51
N ALA A 143 12.98 19.12 6.39
CA ALA A 143 12.35 19.09 5.08
C ALA A 143 11.72 17.75 4.66
N ARG A 144 12.23 16.66 5.14
CA ARG A 144 11.73 15.32 4.80
C ARG A 144 10.66 14.82 5.77
N GLY A 145 10.45 15.55 6.89
CA GLY A 145 9.46 15.19 7.91
C GLY A 145 8.03 15.71 7.67
N ALA A 146 7.78 16.48 6.59
CA ALA A 146 6.49 17.15 6.34
C ALA A 146 5.28 16.20 6.29
N ASN A 147 5.48 14.98 5.81
CA ASN A 147 4.44 13.96 5.72
C ASN A 147 4.40 12.98 6.91
N GLY A 148 5.09 13.34 8.00
CA GLY A 148 5.32 12.48 9.16
C GLY A 148 6.54 11.59 9.00
N VAL A 149 6.96 10.97 10.10
CA VAL A 149 8.16 10.13 10.16
C VAL A 149 7.84 8.81 10.84
N ILE A 150 8.33 7.72 10.28
CA ILE A 150 8.21 6.37 10.85
C ILE A 150 9.61 5.94 11.31
N LEU A 151 9.82 5.94 12.63
CA LEU A 151 11.06 5.51 13.23
C LEU A 151 11.02 4.00 13.45
N VAL A 152 11.91 3.27 12.82
CA VAL A 152 12.10 1.84 12.98
C VAL A 152 13.31 1.62 13.87
N THR A 153 13.07 1.08 15.06
CA THR A 153 14.13 0.74 16.01
C THR A 153 14.36 -0.75 15.99
N THR A 154 15.59 -1.18 15.75
CA THR A 154 15.92 -2.60 15.70
C THR A 154 16.37 -3.13 17.05
N LYS A 155 16.23 -4.44 17.26
CA LYS A 155 16.60 -5.14 18.49
C LYS A 155 18.08 -4.96 18.81
N LYS A 156 18.39 -4.78 20.09
CA LYS A 156 19.75 -4.64 20.63
C LYS A 156 20.02 -5.70 21.70
N GLY A 157 21.28 -5.97 21.93
CA GLY A 157 21.69 -6.78 23.07
C GLY A 157 21.37 -6.09 24.40
N LYS A 158 21.01 -6.89 25.39
CA LYS A 158 20.85 -6.46 26.79
C LYS A 158 21.94 -7.08 27.64
N SER A 159 22.34 -6.42 28.74
CA SER A 159 23.28 -7.02 29.70
C SER A 159 22.64 -8.26 30.28
N GLY A 160 23.40 -9.36 30.34
CA GLY A 160 22.94 -10.66 30.82
C GLY A 160 23.49 -11.82 29.97
N ASP A 161 23.06 -13.05 30.34
CA ASP A 161 23.46 -14.26 29.61
C ASP A 161 23.05 -14.23 28.14
N THR A 162 23.84 -14.90 27.31
CA THR A 162 23.55 -15.04 25.89
C THR A 162 22.26 -15.83 25.69
N GLN A 163 21.33 -15.28 24.95
CA GLN A 163 20.09 -15.92 24.54
C GLN A 163 20.15 -16.26 23.05
N ILE A 164 19.79 -17.47 22.70
CA ILE A 164 19.65 -17.93 21.32
C ILE A 164 18.16 -18.21 21.10
N SER A 165 17.58 -17.58 20.07
CA SER A 165 16.16 -17.78 19.72
C SER A 165 16.03 -18.22 18.28
N LEU A 166 15.22 -19.27 18.06
CA LEU A 166 14.82 -19.76 16.75
C LEU A 166 13.30 -19.64 16.61
N ASP A 167 12.81 -18.97 15.59
CA ASP A 167 11.40 -18.93 15.20
C ASP A 167 11.26 -19.53 13.79
N ALA A 168 10.48 -20.60 13.66
CA ALA A 168 10.23 -21.31 12.41
C ALA A 168 8.73 -21.36 12.13
N ARG A 169 8.32 -20.98 10.90
CA ARG A 169 6.93 -20.86 10.48
C ARG A 169 6.70 -21.51 9.12
N TRP A 170 5.55 -22.17 8.98
CA TRP A 170 5.10 -22.74 7.72
C TRP A 170 3.64 -22.36 7.51
N GLY A 171 3.31 -21.88 6.34
CA GLY A 171 1.97 -21.44 6.01
C GLY A 171 1.55 -21.76 4.60
N VAL A 172 0.27 -21.63 4.34
CA VAL A 172 -0.33 -21.76 3.01
C VAL A 172 -0.92 -20.43 2.62
N ASN A 173 -0.48 -19.92 1.49
CA ASN A 173 -0.99 -18.73 0.83
C ASN A 173 -2.20 -19.10 -0.05
N SER A 174 -3.22 -18.28 0.00
CA SER A 174 -4.43 -18.44 -0.82
C SER A 174 -5.03 -17.09 -1.14
N ARG A 175 -5.85 -17.02 -2.18
CA ARG A 175 -6.53 -15.80 -2.62
C ARG A 175 -7.55 -15.33 -1.57
N LEU A 176 -7.44 -14.08 -1.09
CA LEU A 176 -8.39 -13.47 -0.17
C LEU A 176 -9.63 -12.97 -0.89
N VAL A 177 -9.46 -12.09 -1.87
CA VAL A 177 -10.56 -11.46 -2.61
C VAL A 177 -10.81 -12.28 -3.87
N LYS A 178 -12.00 -12.85 -3.97
CA LYS A 178 -12.43 -13.65 -5.13
C LYS A 178 -12.90 -12.71 -6.25
N ASN A 179 -13.14 -13.29 -7.43
CA ASN A 179 -13.73 -12.56 -8.56
C ASN A 179 -15.08 -11.94 -8.19
N TYR A 180 -15.50 -10.94 -8.95
CA TYR A 180 -16.86 -10.44 -8.94
C TYR A 180 -17.85 -11.57 -9.23
N ASP A 181 -19.10 -11.33 -8.88
CA ASP A 181 -20.18 -12.30 -9.16
C ASP A 181 -20.57 -12.26 -10.65
N VAL A 182 -19.61 -12.65 -11.51
CA VAL A 182 -19.82 -12.75 -12.95
C VAL A 182 -20.56 -14.02 -13.34
N LEU A 183 -21.07 -14.09 -14.57
CA LEU A 183 -21.72 -15.30 -15.09
C LEU A 183 -20.71 -16.44 -15.16
N GLN A 184 -21.07 -17.58 -14.54
CA GLN A 184 -20.23 -18.79 -14.51
C GLN A 184 -20.70 -19.88 -15.47
N ASN A 185 -21.93 -19.75 -15.98
CA ASN A 185 -22.57 -20.79 -16.78
C ASN A 185 -22.62 -20.38 -18.25
N ALA A 186 -22.06 -21.19 -19.12
CA ALA A 186 -22.04 -20.97 -20.56
C ALA A 186 -23.47 -20.80 -21.16
N ASN A 187 -24.47 -21.55 -20.66
CA ASN A 187 -25.84 -21.43 -21.15
C ASN A 187 -26.39 -20.02 -20.88
N THR A 188 -26.27 -19.54 -19.63
CA THR A 188 -26.72 -18.21 -19.22
C THR A 188 -26.00 -17.13 -19.97
N TYR A 189 -24.69 -17.30 -20.21
CA TYR A 189 -23.90 -16.37 -20.97
C TYR A 189 -24.41 -16.28 -22.43
N MET A 190 -24.64 -17.43 -23.10
CA MET A 190 -25.15 -17.48 -24.47
C MET A 190 -26.55 -16.86 -24.62
N GLU A 191 -27.44 -17.11 -23.64
CA GLU A 191 -28.76 -16.47 -23.58
C GLU A 191 -28.66 -14.95 -23.46
N THR A 192 -27.71 -14.45 -22.62
CA THR A 192 -27.48 -13.00 -22.44
C THR A 192 -26.90 -12.39 -23.72
N ALA A 193 -25.87 -13.02 -24.33
CA ALA A 193 -25.27 -12.55 -25.58
C ALA A 193 -26.28 -12.53 -26.75
N TYR A 194 -27.11 -13.55 -26.84
CA TYR A 194 -28.23 -13.55 -27.78
C TYR A 194 -29.18 -12.38 -27.51
N SER A 195 -29.57 -12.16 -26.25
CA SER A 195 -30.46 -11.05 -25.88
C SER A 195 -29.88 -9.68 -26.25
N ALA A 196 -28.57 -9.50 -26.09
CA ALA A 196 -27.88 -8.30 -26.52
C ALA A 196 -28.03 -8.05 -28.03
N LEU A 197 -27.77 -9.07 -28.83
CA LEU A 197 -27.92 -8.99 -30.29
C LEU A 197 -29.38 -8.79 -30.72
N TYR A 198 -30.30 -9.58 -30.12
CA TYR A 198 -31.73 -9.51 -30.43
C TYR A 198 -32.27 -8.10 -30.16
N ASN A 199 -31.98 -7.53 -29.00
CA ASN A 199 -32.43 -6.20 -28.62
C ASN A 199 -31.81 -5.11 -29.53
N GLY A 200 -30.52 -5.22 -29.85
CA GLY A 200 -29.88 -4.31 -30.77
C GLY A 200 -30.53 -4.27 -32.14
N TYR A 201 -30.87 -5.45 -32.67
CA TYR A 201 -31.60 -5.57 -33.95
C TYR A 201 -33.03 -5.07 -33.86
N LEU A 202 -33.73 -5.38 -32.78
CA LEU A 202 -35.12 -4.98 -32.62
C LEU A 202 -35.30 -3.47 -32.37
N TYR A 203 -34.58 -2.94 -31.40
CA TYR A 203 -34.81 -1.58 -30.88
C TYR A 203 -33.97 -0.51 -31.61
N ASN A 204 -32.74 -0.81 -31.98
CA ASN A 204 -31.85 0.17 -32.63
C ASN A 204 -31.81 0.04 -34.18
N SER A 205 -31.88 -1.19 -34.70
CA SER A 205 -31.90 -1.39 -36.16
C SER A 205 -33.30 -1.36 -36.76
N GLY A 206 -34.35 -1.40 -35.93
CA GLY A 206 -35.74 -1.33 -36.35
C GLY A 206 -36.23 -2.56 -37.14
N TYR A 207 -35.59 -3.74 -36.97
CA TYR A 207 -36.06 -4.97 -37.60
C TYR A 207 -37.29 -5.51 -36.89
N THR A 208 -38.08 -6.32 -37.62
CA THR A 208 -39.18 -7.08 -36.98
C THR A 208 -38.64 -8.10 -35.99
N ALA A 209 -39.45 -8.52 -35.01
CA ALA A 209 -39.04 -9.49 -33.98
C ALA A 209 -38.58 -10.82 -34.62
N GLU A 210 -39.23 -11.26 -35.71
CA GLU A 210 -38.86 -12.47 -36.47
C GLU A 210 -37.48 -12.30 -37.11
N ARG A 211 -37.22 -11.16 -37.75
CA ARG A 211 -35.92 -10.91 -38.38
C ARG A 211 -34.82 -10.74 -37.35
N ALA A 212 -35.08 -10.05 -36.24
CA ALA A 212 -34.15 -9.89 -35.14
C ALA A 212 -33.79 -11.26 -34.52
N TYR A 213 -34.81 -12.17 -34.35
CA TYR A 213 -34.59 -13.53 -33.86
C TYR A 213 -33.61 -14.31 -34.76
N GLN A 214 -33.87 -14.27 -36.07
CA GLN A 214 -33.03 -14.98 -37.06
C GLN A 214 -31.59 -14.43 -37.06
N LEU A 215 -31.43 -13.09 -37.14
CA LEU A 215 -30.14 -12.45 -37.17
C LEU A 215 -29.33 -12.69 -35.88
N ALA A 216 -29.98 -12.56 -34.71
CA ALA A 216 -29.29 -12.77 -33.43
C ALA A 216 -28.77 -14.19 -33.29
N ASN A 217 -29.50 -15.21 -33.76
CA ASN A 217 -28.99 -16.59 -33.77
C ASN A 217 -27.88 -16.81 -34.81
N THR A 218 -28.02 -16.23 -36.02
CA THR A 218 -27.02 -16.38 -37.08
C THR A 218 -25.69 -15.70 -36.72
N ASP A 219 -25.74 -14.54 -36.11
CA ASP A 219 -24.56 -13.73 -35.79
C ASP A 219 -23.92 -14.10 -34.44
N LEU A 220 -24.56 -14.91 -33.60
CA LEU A 220 -24.11 -15.21 -32.23
C LEU A 220 -22.70 -15.79 -32.22
N PHE A 221 -22.45 -16.87 -32.90
CA PHE A 221 -21.12 -17.47 -32.97
C PHE A 221 -20.09 -16.63 -33.72
N PRO A 222 -20.40 -16.04 -34.91
CA PRO A 222 -19.49 -15.09 -35.56
C PRO A 222 -19.08 -13.91 -34.71
N LYS A 223 -20.00 -13.35 -33.91
CA LYS A 223 -19.70 -12.23 -33.01
C LYS A 223 -18.88 -12.64 -31.78
N LEU A 224 -19.10 -13.84 -31.26
CA LEU A 224 -18.30 -14.40 -30.15
C LEU A 224 -16.97 -14.98 -30.63
N GLY A 225 -16.89 -15.35 -31.91
CA GLY A 225 -15.72 -15.96 -32.54
C GLY A 225 -15.52 -17.44 -32.24
N TYR A 226 -16.37 -18.06 -31.41
CA TYR A 226 -16.28 -19.48 -31.02
C TYR A 226 -17.62 -20.18 -31.06
N GLN A 227 -17.61 -21.41 -31.52
CA GLN A 227 -18.71 -22.35 -31.38
C GLN A 227 -18.33 -23.40 -30.32
N VAL A 228 -19.14 -23.51 -29.26
CA VAL A 228 -18.92 -24.48 -28.17
C VAL A 228 -20.15 -25.34 -27.90
N TYR A 229 -21.13 -25.31 -28.80
CA TYR A 229 -22.31 -26.14 -28.72
C TYR A 229 -22.51 -26.92 -30.01
N THR A 230 -22.85 -28.20 -29.85
CA THR A 230 -23.40 -29.02 -30.93
C THR A 230 -24.93 -28.80 -30.97
N ILE A 231 -25.43 -28.42 -32.13
CA ILE A 231 -26.86 -28.09 -32.34
C ILE A 231 -27.44 -29.08 -33.36
N PRO A 232 -28.67 -29.59 -33.15
CA PRO A 232 -29.32 -30.43 -34.15
C PRO A 232 -29.46 -29.70 -35.50
N ASP A 233 -29.35 -30.45 -36.60
CA ASP A 233 -29.43 -29.89 -37.95
C ASP A 233 -30.69 -29.08 -38.19
N GLY A 234 -30.56 -27.90 -38.77
CA GLY A 234 -31.64 -27.02 -39.12
C GLY A 234 -32.29 -26.29 -37.92
N GLN A 235 -31.68 -26.38 -36.72
CA GLN A 235 -32.18 -25.68 -35.54
C GLN A 235 -31.23 -24.51 -35.17
N TYR A 236 -31.75 -23.56 -34.39
CA TYR A 236 -30.97 -22.50 -33.78
C TYR A 236 -30.57 -22.86 -32.34
N LEU A 237 -29.49 -22.24 -31.85
CA LEU A 237 -29.02 -22.42 -30.48
C LEU A 237 -30.03 -21.86 -29.45
N ILE A 238 -30.61 -20.71 -29.73
CA ILE A 238 -31.56 -20.05 -28.83
C ILE A 238 -32.97 -20.12 -29.44
N GLY A 239 -33.90 -20.62 -28.64
CA GLY A 239 -35.28 -20.70 -29.00
C GLY A 239 -36.03 -19.33 -29.03
N ARG A 240 -37.25 -19.29 -29.55
CA ARG A 240 -38.07 -18.08 -29.58
C ARG A 240 -38.44 -17.51 -28.18
N ASN A 241 -38.29 -18.31 -27.17
CA ASN A 241 -38.46 -17.93 -25.76
C ASN A 241 -37.18 -17.28 -25.17
N GLY A 242 -36.15 -17.05 -25.95
CA GLY A 242 -34.87 -16.51 -25.51
C GLY A 242 -34.03 -17.48 -24.70
N LYS A 243 -34.39 -18.77 -24.65
CA LYS A 243 -33.71 -19.82 -23.88
C LYS A 243 -32.97 -20.78 -24.78
N LEU A 244 -31.91 -21.37 -24.21
CA LEU A 244 -31.09 -22.38 -24.89
C LEU A 244 -31.96 -23.52 -25.40
N ASN A 245 -31.71 -23.98 -26.62
CA ASN A 245 -32.36 -25.15 -27.18
C ASN A 245 -32.08 -26.40 -26.31
N PRO A 246 -33.08 -27.06 -25.81
CA PRO A 246 -32.92 -28.22 -24.90
C PRO A 246 -32.19 -29.40 -25.52
N TYR A 247 -32.07 -29.43 -26.86
CA TYR A 247 -31.33 -30.46 -27.58
C TYR A 247 -29.90 -30.05 -27.96
N ALA A 248 -29.50 -28.83 -27.66
CA ALA A 248 -28.11 -28.41 -27.82
C ALA A 248 -27.24 -29.01 -26.72
N ALA A 249 -26.11 -29.56 -27.09
CA ALA A 249 -25.14 -30.13 -26.15
C ALA A 249 -23.88 -29.25 -26.06
N LEU A 250 -23.40 -28.98 -24.86
CA LEU A 250 -22.13 -28.31 -24.66
C LEU A 250 -20.99 -29.22 -25.12
N GLY A 251 -20.11 -28.69 -25.95
CA GLY A 251 -19.04 -29.36 -26.64
C GLY A 251 -19.32 -29.35 -28.12
N TYR A 252 -18.29 -28.98 -28.90
CA TYR A 252 -18.35 -28.93 -30.35
C TYR A 252 -17.06 -29.46 -30.96
N SER A 253 -17.14 -30.31 -32.00
CA SER A 253 -15.98 -30.73 -32.80
C SER A 253 -16.12 -30.22 -34.22
N ASP A 254 -15.06 -29.60 -34.75
CA ASP A 254 -14.98 -29.22 -36.17
C ASP A 254 -14.29 -30.31 -37.01
N GLY A 255 -13.88 -31.42 -36.40
CA GLY A 255 -13.16 -32.52 -37.04
C GLY A 255 -11.67 -32.51 -36.75
N ASP A 256 -11.07 -31.36 -36.51
CA ASP A 256 -9.63 -31.21 -36.15
C ASP A 256 -9.49 -31.02 -34.63
N TYR A 257 -10.37 -30.24 -34.01
CA TYR A 257 -10.35 -29.86 -32.59
C TYR A 257 -11.70 -30.09 -31.92
N TYR A 258 -11.65 -30.17 -30.58
CA TYR A 258 -12.84 -30.20 -29.73
C TYR A 258 -12.86 -28.98 -28.82
N TYR A 259 -13.96 -28.20 -28.83
CA TYR A 259 -14.15 -26.97 -28.10
C TYR A 259 -15.12 -27.16 -26.95
N THR A 260 -14.63 -26.92 -25.73
CA THR A 260 -15.43 -26.90 -24.50
C THR A 260 -14.83 -25.88 -23.53
N PRO A 261 -15.64 -25.11 -22.79
CA PRO A 261 -15.12 -24.10 -21.86
C PRO A 261 -14.24 -24.72 -20.76
N ASP A 262 -13.24 -23.96 -20.34
CA ASP A 262 -12.48 -24.23 -19.11
C ASP A 262 -12.79 -23.19 -18.03
N ASN A 263 -12.54 -23.53 -16.76
CA ASN A 263 -12.65 -22.58 -15.66
C ASN A 263 -11.31 -21.85 -15.47
N TRP A 264 -11.13 -20.74 -16.17
CA TRP A 264 -9.91 -19.96 -16.18
C TRP A 264 -9.46 -19.55 -14.77
N SER A 265 -10.39 -19.18 -13.88
CA SER A 265 -10.03 -18.77 -12.53
C SER A 265 -9.48 -19.90 -11.67
N ASP A 266 -9.99 -21.12 -11.82
CA ASP A 266 -9.52 -22.26 -11.04
C ASP A 266 -8.15 -22.73 -11.52
N GLU A 267 -7.83 -22.53 -12.82
CA GLU A 267 -6.55 -22.90 -13.41
C GLU A 267 -5.45 -21.87 -13.12
N MET A 268 -5.77 -20.57 -13.11
CA MET A 268 -4.78 -19.51 -12.96
C MET A 268 -4.34 -19.28 -11.51
N PHE A 269 -5.20 -19.59 -10.52
CA PHE A 269 -4.92 -19.28 -9.11
C PHE A 269 -4.73 -20.55 -8.29
N GLN A 270 -3.65 -20.58 -7.54
CA GLN A 270 -3.26 -21.73 -6.73
C GLN A 270 -2.95 -21.33 -5.28
N SER A 271 -2.86 -22.34 -4.42
CA SER A 271 -2.42 -22.17 -3.04
C SER A 271 -0.99 -22.67 -2.90
N ASN A 272 -0.10 -21.81 -2.38
CA ASN A 272 1.33 -22.10 -2.32
C ASN A 272 1.90 -21.99 -0.90
N LEU A 273 3.08 -22.57 -0.72
CA LEU A 273 3.78 -22.64 0.56
C LEU A 273 4.45 -21.29 0.88
N ARG A 274 4.30 -20.87 2.13
CA ARG A 274 5.12 -19.84 2.76
C ARG A 274 5.94 -20.45 3.88
N GLN A 275 7.24 -20.14 3.94
CA GLN A 275 8.11 -20.60 4.99
C GLN A 275 9.08 -19.50 5.43
N GLU A 276 9.33 -19.45 6.75
CA GLU A 276 10.16 -18.42 7.37
C GLU A 276 10.94 -19.00 8.54
N TYR A 277 12.23 -18.70 8.59
CA TYR A 277 13.14 -19.13 9.66
C TYR A 277 13.94 -17.94 10.14
N ASN A 278 13.88 -17.66 11.45
CA ASN A 278 14.61 -16.56 12.07
C ASN A 278 15.44 -17.08 13.23
N LEU A 279 16.75 -16.95 13.12
CA LEU A 279 17.71 -17.24 14.19
C LEU A 279 18.25 -15.94 14.73
N SER A 280 18.26 -15.76 16.05
CA SER A 280 18.90 -14.62 16.68
C SER A 280 19.73 -15.02 17.90
N VAL A 281 20.80 -14.27 18.12
CA VAL A 281 21.68 -14.40 19.28
C VAL A 281 21.87 -13.02 19.89
N SER A 282 21.55 -12.87 21.16
CA SER A 282 21.69 -11.59 21.85
C SER A 282 22.26 -11.78 23.25
N GLY A 283 23.02 -10.81 23.70
CA GLY A 283 23.62 -10.84 25.03
C GLY A 283 24.44 -9.60 25.30
N GLY A 284 25.10 -9.59 26.45
CA GLY A 284 26.00 -8.48 26.76
C GLY A 284 26.57 -8.51 28.18
N SER A 285 27.53 -7.65 28.36
CA SER A 285 28.15 -7.32 29.63
C SER A 285 28.04 -5.84 29.90
N ASP A 286 28.61 -5.35 31.00
CA ASP A 286 28.66 -3.92 31.32
C ASP A 286 29.37 -3.06 30.23
N LYS A 287 30.21 -3.70 29.39
CA LYS A 287 30.99 -2.99 28.37
C LYS A 287 30.56 -3.30 26.94
N LEU A 288 29.92 -4.43 26.69
CA LEU A 288 29.59 -4.89 25.37
C LEU A 288 28.15 -5.39 25.36
N SER A 289 27.34 -4.90 24.42
CA SER A 289 26.06 -5.51 24.09
C SER A 289 26.01 -5.85 22.60
N TYR A 290 25.42 -6.98 22.26
CA TYR A 290 25.35 -7.45 20.89
C TYR A 290 24.01 -8.13 20.59
N TYR A 291 23.54 -7.94 19.36
CA TYR A 291 22.44 -8.65 18.74
C TYR A 291 22.88 -9.07 17.34
N LEU A 292 22.75 -10.35 17.04
CA LEU A 292 23.03 -10.94 15.73
C LEU A 292 21.78 -11.67 15.27
N SER A 293 21.41 -11.56 13.99
CA SER A 293 20.33 -12.37 13.42
C SER A 293 20.68 -12.84 12.01
N ALA A 294 20.07 -13.98 11.65
CA ALA A 294 20.04 -14.52 10.29
C ALA A 294 18.62 -15.02 10.02
N SER A 295 18.09 -14.69 8.86
CA SER A 295 16.74 -15.10 8.48
C SER A 295 16.65 -15.55 7.04
N TYR A 296 15.71 -16.44 6.78
CA TYR A 296 15.28 -16.88 5.46
C TYR A 296 13.77 -16.81 5.40
N LEU A 297 13.25 -16.16 4.36
CA LEU A 297 11.83 -16.12 4.02
C LEU A 297 11.67 -16.55 2.57
N ASN A 298 10.76 -17.50 2.32
CA ASN A 298 10.24 -17.80 1.00
C ASN A 298 8.72 -17.70 1.05
N ASP A 299 8.15 -16.74 0.33
CA ASP A 299 6.74 -16.38 0.31
C ASP A 299 6.23 -16.52 -1.13
N GLU A 300 5.76 -17.73 -1.48
CA GLU A 300 5.25 -18.02 -2.82
C GLU A 300 3.89 -17.37 -3.03
N GLY A 301 3.71 -16.77 -4.21
CA GLY A 301 2.46 -16.09 -4.58
C GLY A 301 1.33 -17.06 -4.94
N ILE A 302 0.19 -16.51 -5.33
CA ILE A 302 -1.01 -17.26 -5.71
C ILE A 302 -1.14 -17.48 -7.23
N ILE A 303 -0.17 -17.03 -8.01
CA ILE A 303 -0.03 -17.25 -9.44
C ILE A 303 1.31 -17.95 -9.64
N GLU A 304 1.40 -18.81 -10.65
CA GLU A 304 2.65 -19.48 -11.03
C GLU A 304 3.77 -18.45 -11.27
N ASN A 305 4.99 -18.78 -10.88
CA ASN A 305 6.16 -17.89 -10.98
C ASN A 305 6.04 -16.53 -10.29
N SER A 306 5.14 -16.37 -9.31
CA SER A 306 5.11 -15.20 -8.44
C SER A 306 5.61 -15.55 -7.03
N GLY A 307 6.37 -14.66 -6.42
CA GLY A 307 6.87 -14.89 -5.06
C GLY A 307 7.96 -13.92 -4.63
N PHE A 308 8.32 -14.03 -3.37
CA PHE A 308 9.32 -13.20 -2.71
C PHE A 308 10.21 -14.05 -1.82
N GLU A 309 11.50 -14.01 -2.06
CA GLU A 309 12.51 -14.68 -1.27
C GLU A 309 13.46 -13.66 -0.65
N ARG A 310 13.79 -13.80 0.63
CA ARG A 310 14.73 -12.92 1.31
C ARG A 310 15.64 -13.72 2.23
N ILE A 311 16.93 -13.54 2.07
CA ILE A 311 17.96 -13.92 3.04
C ILE A 311 18.46 -12.61 3.67
N SER A 312 18.38 -12.49 4.99
CA SER A 312 18.89 -11.29 5.65
C SER A 312 19.74 -11.63 6.89
N THR A 313 20.71 -10.77 7.15
CA THR A 313 21.54 -10.81 8.35
C THR A 313 21.63 -9.43 8.97
N ARG A 314 21.66 -9.39 10.30
CA ARG A 314 21.83 -8.13 11.05
C ARG A 314 22.82 -8.30 12.16
N MET A 315 23.59 -7.23 12.42
CA MET A 315 24.52 -7.13 13.53
C MET A 315 24.40 -5.75 14.18
N ASN A 316 24.04 -5.72 15.44
CA ASN A 316 24.04 -4.52 16.28
C ASN A 316 25.00 -4.74 17.44
N VAL A 317 26.02 -3.91 17.55
CA VAL A 317 27.04 -3.99 18.60
C VAL A 317 27.28 -2.62 19.19
N ASP A 318 27.17 -2.52 20.50
CA ASP A 318 27.51 -1.36 21.31
C ASP A 318 28.68 -1.69 22.24
N TYR A 319 29.76 -0.91 22.22
CA TYR A 319 30.95 -1.10 23.03
C TYR A 319 31.35 0.16 23.81
N GLN A 320 31.36 0.03 25.14
CA GLN A 320 31.87 1.08 26.04
C GLN A 320 33.37 0.98 26.15
N ALA A 321 34.11 1.60 25.21
CA ALA A 321 35.58 1.51 25.10
C ALA A 321 36.28 2.18 26.28
N LYS A 322 35.77 3.33 26.73
CA LYS A 322 36.19 4.04 27.92
C LYS A 322 34.96 4.62 28.62
N LYS A 323 35.06 5.07 29.87
CA LYS A 323 33.93 5.69 30.57
C LYS A 323 33.33 6.88 29.80
N TRP A 324 34.15 7.58 29.02
CA TRP A 324 33.81 8.74 28.23
C TRP A 324 33.61 8.44 26.75
N LEU A 325 33.85 7.19 26.27
CA LEU A 325 33.78 6.83 24.83
C LEU A 325 32.95 5.56 24.65
N LYS A 326 31.82 5.71 23.94
CA LYS A 326 31.02 4.62 23.44
C LYS A 326 31.10 4.56 21.92
N LEU A 327 31.32 3.37 21.37
CA LEU A 327 31.31 3.06 19.95
C LEU A 327 30.15 2.13 19.62
N GLY A 328 29.55 2.29 18.48
CA GLY A 328 28.48 1.39 18.04
C GLY A 328 28.49 1.17 16.54
N VAL A 329 28.01 -0.02 16.17
CA VAL A 329 27.87 -0.46 14.77
C VAL A 329 26.54 -1.18 14.61
N ASN A 330 25.75 -0.74 13.63
CA ASN A 330 24.53 -1.42 13.18
C ASN A 330 24.70 -1.72 11.69
N LEU A 331 24.74 -2.99 11.33
CA LEU A 331 24.86 -3.43 9.95
C LEU A 331 23.73 -4.38 9.62
N SER A 332 23.19 -4.26 8.42
CA SER A 332 22.28 -5.26 7.87
C SER A 332 22.56 -5.46 6.38
N TYR A 333 22.52 -6.70 5.97
CA TYR A 333 22.57 -7.10 4.56
C TYR A 333 21.36 -7.95 4.24
N SER A 334 20.72 -7.67 3.11
CA SER A 334 19.59 -8.44 2.61
C SER A 334 19.81 -8.75 1.14
N ASN A 335 19.74 -10.03 0.79
CA ASN A 335 19.61 -10.50 -0.58
C ASN A 335 18.14 -10.85 -0.81
N VAL A 336 17.54 -10.21 -1.78
CA VAL A 336 16.11 -10.34 -2.10
C VAL A 336 15.95 -10.81 -3.54
N THR A 337 15.10 -11.81 -3.75
CA THR A 337 14.60 -12.20 -5.07
C THR A 337 13.10 -12.03 -5.10
N SER A 338 12.60 -11.10 -5.92
CA SER A 338 11.18 -10.98 -6.22
C SER A 338 10.91 -11.54 -7.61
N ARG A 339 9.93 -12.42 -7.71
CA ARG A 339 9.45 -12.99 -8.97
C ARG A 339 8.05 -12.47 -9.22
N SER A 340 7.84 -11.88 -10.38
CA SER A 340 6.54 -11.42 -10.84
C SER A 340 6.35 -11.88 -12.28
N PRO A 341 5.30 -12.64 -12.60
CA PRO A 341 4.90 -12.69 -13.98
C PRO A 341 4.52 -11.28 -14.38
N GLY A 342 5.01 -10.80 -15.51
CA GLY A 342 4.71 -9.46 -16.00
C GLY A 342 3.20 -9.18 -16.05
N ASP A 343 2.84 -7.93 -16.16
CA ASP A 343 1.45 -7.49 -16.35
C ASP A 343 0.47 -7.71 -15.19
N GLN A 344 0.95 -7.94 -13.95
CA GLN A 344 0.08 -8.13 -12.78
C GLN A 344 -0.06 -6.86 -11.91
N ASP A 345 0.51 -5.74 -12.33
CA ASP A 345 0.48 -4.47 -11.62
C ASP A 345 -0.61 -3.50 -12.12
N THR A 346 -0.63 -2.30 -11.55
CA THR A 346 -1.62 -1.27 -11.88
C THR A 346 -1.44 -0.66 -13.26
N ASP A 347 -0.22 -0.65 -13.79
CA ASP A 347 0.08 -0.04 -15.09
C ASP A 347 -0.33 -0.97 -16.24
N ALA A 348 -0.41 -2.28 -15.96
CA ALA A 348 -0.83 -3.32 -16.88
C ALA A 348 -2.23 -3.89 -16.56
N ALA A 349 -3.09 -3.10 -15.93
CA ALA A 349 -4.39 -3.56 -15.42
C ALA A 349 -5.33 -4.13 -16.50
N THR A 350 -5.19 -3.73 -17.76
CA THR A 350 -5.98 -4.25 -18.88
C THR A 350 -5.17 -5.13 -19.84
N SER A 351 -3.98 -5.56 -19.41
CA SER A 351 -3.13 -6.43 -20.22
C SER A 351 -3.74 -7.82 -20.35
N SER A 352 -3.58 -8.39 -21.51
CA SER A 352 -3.92 -9.79 -21.79
C SER A 352 -3.05 -10.81 -21.04
N GLY A 353 -1.92 -10.38 -20.49
CA GLY A 353 -1.09 -11.16 -19.56
C GLY A 353 -1.55 -11.10 -18.11
N ASN A 354 -2.51 -10.23 -17.76
CA ASN A 354 -2.98 -10.04 -16.39
C ASN A 354 -4.00 -11.11 -15.99
N ALA A 355 -3.63 -12.01 -15.05
CA ALA A 355 -4.50 -13.08 -14.57
C ALA A 355 -5.80 -12.59 -13.91
N PHE A 356 -5.74 -11.47 -13.19
CA PHE A 356 -6.90 -10.91 -12.49
C PHE A 356 -7.87 -10.29 -13.48
N PHE A 357 -7.37 -9.59 -14.50
CA PHE A 357 -8.19 -9.07 -15.58
C PHE A 357 -8.83 -10.22 -16.37
N VAL A 358 -8.03 -11.12 -16.91
CA VAL A 358 -8.54 -12.22 -17.74
C VAL A 358 -9.51 -13.10 -16.93
N GLY A 359 -9.15 -13.49 -15.72
CA GLY A 359 -10.00 -14.34 -14.88
C GLY A 359 -11.34 -13.73 -14.46
N ASN A 360 -11.44 -12.39 -14.45
CA ASN A 360 -12.70 -11.70 -14.21
C ASN A 360 -13.52 -11.51 -15.50
N PHE A 361 -12.86 -11.13 -16.60
CA PHE A 361 -13.55 -10.61 -17.79
C PHE A 361 -13.77 -11.64 -18.90
N ILE A 362 -13.05 -12.76 -18.92
CA ILE A 362 -13.24 -13.75 -19.98
C ILE A 362 -14.62 -14.43 -19.87
N ALA A 363 -15.30 -14.54 -21.00
CA ALA A 363 -16.58 -15.23 -21.04
C ALA A 363 -16.46 -16.73 -20.71
N PRO A 364 -17.42 -17.30 -19.97
CA PRO A 364 -17.40 -18.71 -19.56
C PRO A 364 -17.73 -19.69 -20.73
N ILE A 365 -17.35 -19.32 -21.92
CA ILE A 365 -17.51 -20.14 -23.13
C ILE A 365 -16.17 -20.47 -23.79
N TYR A 366 -15.08 -19.77 -23.43
CA TYR A 366 -13.81 -19.94 -24.10
C TYR A 366 -12.97 -21.06 -23.47
N PRO A 367 -12.39 -21.95 -24.32
CA PRO A 367 -11.38 -22.89 -23.87
C PRO A 367 -10.10 -22.17 -23.44
N MET A 368 -9.40 -22.72 -22.47
CA MET A 368 -8.03 -22.34 -22.12
C MET A 368 -7.01 -23.23 -22.85
N TYR A 369 -7.39 -24.50 -23.05
CA TYR A 369 -6.53 -25.52 -23.61
C TYR A 369 -7.04 -25.98 -24.97
N VAL A 370 -6.10 -26.27 -25.87
CA VAL A 370 -6.41 -26.94 -27.14
C VAL A 370 -6.66 -28.43 -26.88
N ARG A 371 -7.74 -28.96 -27.46
CA ARG A 371 -8.08 -30.39 -27.44
C ARG A 371 -8.13 -30.98 -28.83
N ASN A 372 -7.70 -32.23 -28.95
CA ASN A 372 -7.86 -33.02 -30.16
C ASN A 372 -9.38 -33.26 -30.40
N ALA A 373 -9.73 -33.67 -31.63
CA ALA A 373 -11.13 -33.91 -32.00
C ALA A 373 -11.89 -34.91 -31.10
N ASP A 374 -11.17 -35.83 -30.44
CA ASP A 374 -11.69 -36.79 -29.49
C ASP A 374 -11.89 -36.22 -28.03
N GLY A 375 -11.57 -34.94 -27.82
CA GLY A 375 -11.68 -34.26 -26.54
C GLY A 375 -10.45 -34.41 -25.62
N SER A 376 -9.45 -35.19 -25.98
CA SER A 376 -8.21 -35.31 -25.23
C SER A 376 -7.36 -34.04 -25.34
N PHE A 377 -6.62 -33.69 -24.27
CA PHE A 377 -5.73 -32.54 -24.29
C PHE A 377 -4.61 -32.70 -25.31
N LYS A 378 -4.30 -31.64 -26.06
CA LYS A 378 -3.15 -31.58 -26.95
C LYS A 378 -1.93 -31.13 -26.19
N TYR A 379 -0.81 -31.82 -26.37
CA TYR A 379 0.46 -31.49 -25.70
C TYR A 379 1.50 -31.03 -26.72
N ASN A 380 2.30 -30.07 -26.33
CA ASN A 380 3.46 -29.64 -27.08
C ASN A 380 4.58 -30.70 -26.92
N THR A 381 5.01 -31.28 -28.00
CA THR A 381 6.00 -32.37 -28.01
C THR A 381 7.39 -31.93 -27.54
N ASN A 382 7.71 -30.63 -27.61
CA ASN A 382 9.02 -30.10 -27.26
C ASN A 382 9.11 -29.76 -25.77
N THR A 383 7.99 -29.29 -25.17
CA THR A 383 7.98 -28.81 -23.79
C THR A 383 7.28 -29.78 -22.84
N GLY A 384 6.43 -30.67 -23.36
CA GLY A 384 5.60 -31.56 -22.54
C GLY A 384 4.39 -30.87 -21.85
N TYR A 385 4.22 -29.56 -22.04
CA TYR A 385 3.07 -28.82 -21.49
C TYR A 385 1.86 -28.91 -22.41
N HIS A 386 0.68 -28.58 -21.88
CA HIS A 386 -0.53 -28.40 -22.70
C HIS A 386 -0.31 -27.34 -23.79
N VAL A 387 -0.94 -27.52 -24.91
CA VAL A 387 -1.07 -26.46 -25.91
C VAL A 387 -2.21 -25.53 -25.46
N TYR A 388 -1.93 -24.24 -25.35
CA TYR A 388 -2.89 -23.24 -24.93
C TYR A 388 -3.66 -22.68 -26.13
N ASP A 389 -4.94 -22.37 -25.91
CA ASP A 389 -5.77 -21.71 -26.90
C ASP A 389 -5.58 -20.18 -26.80
N TYR A 390 -5.01 -19.60 -27.86
CA TYR A 390 -4.76 -18.14 -27.92
C TYR A 390 -5.92 -17.37 -28.57
N GLY A 391 -6.92 -18.07 -29.10
CA GLY A 391 -8.01 -17.44 -29.82
C GLY A 391 -7.56 -16.64 -31.04
N ASP A 392 -6.51 -17.05 -31.72
CA ASP A 392 -5.82 -16.37 -32.81
C ASP A 392 -6.20 -16.91 -34.20
N GLY A 393 -6.91 -18.02 -34.24
CA GLY A 393 -7.22 -18.75 -35.49
C GLY A 393 -6.04 -19.60 -35.99
N GLU A 394 -4.92 -19.63 -35.28
CA GLU A 394 -3.72 -20.44 -35.63
C GLU A 394 -3.57 -21.62 -34.65
N SER A 395 -3.81 -21.38 -33.37
CA SER A 395 -3.81 -22.41 -32.31
C SER A 395 -4.95 -23.41 -32.48
N THR A 396 -6.11 -22.88 -32.91
CA THR A 396 -7.33 -23.62 -33.31
C THR A 396 -7.95 -22.92 -34.53
N ASN A 397 -9.08 -23.46 -35.04
CA ASN A 397 -9.78 -22.87 -36.20
C ASN A 397 -10.66 -21.65 -35.86
N PHE A 398 -10.70 -21.22 -34.59
CA PHE A 398 -11.51 -20.10 -34.13
C PHE A 398 -10.68 -18.92 -33.64
N THR A 399 -11.23 -17.69 -33.82
CA THR A 399 -10.64 -16.43 -33.35
C THR A 399 -11.57 -15.79 -32.34
N ARG A 400 -11.11 -15.53 -31.09
CA ARG A 400 -11.89 -14.79 -30.10
C ARG A 400 -11.77 -13.27 -30.30
N ASN A 401 -12.88 -12.57 -30.08
CA ASN A 401 -12.86 -11.10 -30.08
C ASN A 401 -12.22 -10.54 -28.82
N PHE A 402 -12.45 -11.17 -27.67
CA PHE A 402 -11.84 -10.81 -26.41
C PHE A 402 -10.51 -11.53 -26.23
N MET A 403 -9.45 -10.77 -26.04
CA MET A 403 -8.11 -11.30 -25.75
C MET A 403 -7.57 -12.25 -26.83
N SER A 404 -7.82 -11.94 -28.09
CA SER A 404 -7.19 -12.66 -29.20
C SER A 404 -5.67 -12.55 -29.13
N MET A 405 -4.96 -13.60 -29.56
CA MET A 405 -3.51 -13.72 -29.55
C MET A 405 -2.88 -13.76 -28.15
N SER A 406 -3.64 -14.10 -27.10
CA SER A 406 -3.13 -14.16 -25.73
C SER A 406 -3.74 -15.27 -24.90
N ASN A 407 -2.93 -15.84 -24.01
CA ASN A 407 -3.35 -16.71 -22.94
C ASN A 407 -2.36 -16.52 -21.77
N PRO A 408 -2.76 -15.96 -20.63
CA PRO A 408 -1.84 -15.62 -19.55
C PRO A 408 -1.12 -16.82 -18.96
N MET A 409 -1.70 -18.02 -19.01
CA MET A 409 -1.07 -19.25 -18.51
C MET A 409 0.25 -19.54 -19.20
N SER A 410 0.36 -19.28 -20.50
CA SER A 410 1.61 -19.47 -21.21
C SER A 410 2.69 -18.48 -20.74
N GLY A 411 2.32 -17.21 -20.49
CA GLY A 411 3.21 -16.21 -19.91
C GLY A 411 3.75 -16.65 -18.55
N PHE A 412 2.90 -17.18 -17.68
CA PHE A 412 3.34 -17.65 -16.36
C PHE A 412 4.36 -18.79 -16.42
N LEU A 413 4.27 -19.65 -17.43
CA LEU A 413 5.17 -20.78 -17.58
C LEU A 413 6.44 -20.46 -18.37
N TYR A 414 6.35 -19.60 -19.38
CA TYR A 414 7.42 -19.38 -20.34
C TYR A 414 8.13 -18.04 -20.20
N ASP A 415 7.44 -17.02 -19.64
CA ASP A 415 8.05 -15.73 -19.42
C ASP A 415 8.68 -15.67 -18.01
N THR A 416 9.69 -14.84 -17.87
CA THR A 416 10.38 -14.67 -16.59
C THR A 416 10.56 -13.20 -16.31
N GLU A 417 10.16 -12.78 -15.10
CA GLU A 417 10.51 -11.48 -14.58
C GLU A 417 11.02 -11.63 -13.13
N LYS A 418 12.28 -11.29 -12.93
CA LYS A 418 12.97 -11.40 -11.63
C LYS A 418 13.69 -10.13 -11.30
N TYR A 419 13.47 -9.66 -10.07
CA TYR A 419 14.25 -8.63 -9.43
C TYR A 419 15.18 -9.25 -8.40
N LEU A 420 16.48 -9.00 -8.57
CA LEU A 420 17.54 -9.46 -7.68
C LEU A 420 18.15 -8.25 -7.01
N MET A 421 17.98 -8.11 -5.69
CA MET A 421 18.41 -6.95 -4.94
C MET A 421 19.42 -7.35 -3.88
N ASP A 422 20.53 -6.63 -3.84
CA ASP A 422 21.55 -6.73 -2.81
C ASP A 422 21.60 -5.41 -2.04
N ILE A 423 21.09 -5.43 -0.80
CA ILE A 423 20.86 -4.22 0.00
C ILE A 423 21.72 -4.25 1.25
N LEU A 424 22.61 -3.26 1.38
CA LEU A 424 23.47 -3.05 2.54
C LEU A 424 23.07 -1.76 3.26
N ASN A 425 22.78 -1.86 4.55
CA ASN A 425 22.61 -0.71 5.44
C ASN A 425 23.63 -0.77 6.55
N GLY A 426 24.29 0.34 6.80
CA GLY A 426 25.29 0.45 7.84
C GLY A 426 25.17 1.76 8.61
N LYS A 427 25.33 1.70 9.92
CA LYS A 427 25.53 2.86 10.79
C LYS A 427 26.71 2.60 11.71
N TRP A 428 27.63 3.55 11.71
CA TRP A 428 28.72 3.61 12.66
C TRP A 428 28.56 4.88 13.49
N TYR A 429 28.77 4.78 14.79
CA TYR A 429 28.75 5.98 15.62
C TYR A 429 29.77 5.94 16.75
N ALA A 430 30.23 7.13 17.12
CA ALA A 430 31.04 7.37 18.30
C ALA A 430 30.36 8.42 19.17
N LYS A 431 30.08 8.08 20.43
CA LYS A 431 29.61 9.05 21.43
C LYS A 431 30.71 9.32 22.42
N VAL A 432 31.05 10.60 22.56
CA VAL A 432 32.05 11.12 23.50
C VAL A 432 31.36 11.95 24.56
N ASP A 433 31.43 11.51 25.83
CA ASP A 433 30.99 12.31 26.97
C ASP A 433 32.14 13.24 27.36
N ILE A 434 32.01 14.54 27.02
CA ILE A 434 33.10 15.56 27.16
C ILE A 434 33.24 16.01 28.61
N ILE A 435 32.13 16.36 29.21
CA ILE A 435 31.97 16.68 30.63
C ILE A 435 30.61 16.16 31.09
N ASP A 436 30.36 16.20 32.39
CA ASP A 436 29.06 15.81 32.97
C ASP A 436 27.91 16.56 32.29
N GLY A 437 27.01 15.80 31.70
CA GLY A 437 25.86 16.28 30.94
C GLY A 437 26.13 16.70 29.51
N LEU A 438 27.38 16.87 29.05
CA LEU A 438 27.72 17.30 27.67
C LEU A 438 28.31 16.14 26.87
N SER A 439 27.66 15.73 25.81
CA SER A 439 28.14 14.66 24.92
C SER A 439 28.09 15.08 23.44
N LEU A 440 29.08 14.61 22.67
CA LEU A 440 29.10 14.69 21.21
C LEU A 440 28.92 13.30 20.63
N THR A 441 27.96 13.16 19.72
CA THR A 441 27.76 11.94 18.93
C THR A 441 28.04 12.24 17.47
N ALA A 442 28.99 11.52 16.88
CA ALA A 442 29.28 11.52 15.46
C ALA A 442 28.76 10.20 14.86
N SER A 443 27.95 10.27 13.84
CA SER A 443 27.37 9.09 13.15
C SER A 443 27.62 9.17 11.66
N LEU A 444 27.89 8.01 11.05
CA LEU A 444 27.99 7.80 9.61
C LEU A 444 26.97 6.73 9.23
N GLY A 445 26.04 7.07 8.34
CA GLY A 445 25.05 6.16 7.75
C GLY A 445 25.42 5.85 6.30
N LEU A 446 25.28 4.61 5.89
CA LEU A 446 25.48 4.15 4.52
C LEU A 446 24.30 3.28 4.10
N HIS A 447 23.73 3.61 2.93
CA HIS A 447 22.76 2.75 2.26
C HIS A 447 23.23 2.47 0.83
N ILE A 448 23.26 1.19 0.45
CA ILE A 448 23.55 0.74 -0.92
C ILE A 448 22.46 -0.25 -1.31
N ASP A 449 21.82 -0.01 -2.44
CA ASP A 449 20.89 -0.93 -3.07
C ASP A 449 21.33 -1.17 -4.51
N ASN A 450 21.70 -2.43 -4.82
CA ASN A 450 22.00 -2.85 -6.18
C ASN A 450 20.86 -3.76 -6.67
N THR A 451 19.97 -3.21 -7.47
CA THR A 451 18.85 -3.94 -8.06
C THR A 451 19.17 -4.32 -9.50
N ARG A 452 18.95 -5.59 -9.83
CA ARG A 452 19.03 -6.12 -11.19
C ARG A 452 17.69 -6.74 -11.54
N GLN A 453 17.14 -6.37 -12.68
CA GLN A 453 15.92 -6.98 -13.23
C GLN A 453 16.27 -7.76 -14.49
N HIS A 454 15.75 -8.96 -14.59
CA HIS A 454 15.79 -9.82 -15.77
C HIS A 454 14.36 -10.09 -16.19
N SER A 455 13.99 -9.61 -17.38
CA SER A 455 12.70 -9.89 -17.99
C SER A 455 12.91 -10.59 -19.33
N VAL A 456 12.25 -11.72 -19.49
CA VAL A 456 12.34 -12.55 -20.69
C VAL A 456 10.93 -12.86 -21.17
N GLY A 457 10.57 -12.38 -22.34
CA GLY A 457 9.37 -12.80 -23.07
C GLY A 457 9.70 -13.92 -24.04
N ASN A 458 9.01 -15.05 -23.92
CA ASN A 458 9.30 -16.24 -24.69
C ASN A 458 9.04 -16.05 -26.20
N LYS A 459 9.73 -16.85 -27.04
CA LYS A 459 9.60 -16.75 -28.50
C LYS A 459 8.55 -17.68 -29.14
N TYR A 460 7.85 -18.48 -28.32
CA TYR A 460 6.94 -19.50 -28.85
C TYR A 460 5.50 -19.08 -28.83
N TYR A 461 5.09 -18.32 -27.79
CA TYR A 461 3.69 -18.02 -27.53
C TYR A 461 3.50 -16.60 -27.02
N GLY A 462 2.30 -16.04 -27.21
CA GLY A 462 1.93 -14.75 -26.67
C GLY A 462 2.52 -13.57 -27.41
N GLN A 463 2.54 -12.42 -26.78
CA GLN A 463 2.89 -11.13 -27.39
C GLN A 463 4.33 -11.06 -27.91
N SER A 464 5.27 -11.67 -27.21
CA SER A 464 6.68 -11.66 -27.60
C SER A 464 7.03 -12.62 -28.73
N ALA A 465 6.17 -13.58 -29.03
CA ALA A 465 6.41 -14.58 -30.06
C ALA A 465 6.57 -13.97 -31.46
N SER A 466 5.75 -12.97 -31.82
CA SER A 466 5.82 -12.25 -33.09
C SER A 466 7.17 -11.54 -33.33
N SER A 467 7.89 -11.23 -32.24
CA SER A 467 9.21 -10.61 -32.25
C SER A 467 10.35 -11.61 -32.05
N GLY A 468 10.07 -12.92 -32.08
CA GLY A 468 11.06 -13.94 -31.79
C GLY A 468 11.54 -14.00 -30.35
N GLY A 469 10.70 -13.54 -29.41
CA GLY A 469 11.01 -13.37 -27.99
C GLY A 469 11.72 -12.05 -27.69
N SER A 470 11.79 -11.70 -26.40
CA SER A 470 12.43 -10.49 -25.92
C SER A 470 13.29 -10.74 -24.69
N VAL A 471 14.36 -9.97 -24.54
CA VAL A 471 15.18 -9.94 -23.32
C VAL A 471 15.37 -8.50 -22.90
N MET A 472 15.01 -8.19 -21.65
CA MET A 472 15.34 -6.93 -20.99
C MET A 472 16.24 -7.21 -19.79
N GLN A 473 17.34 -6.48 -19.69
CA GLN A 473 18.15 -6.39 -18.50
C GLN A 473 18.14 -4.95 -18.02
N TYR A 474 17.77 -4.76 -16.77
CA TYR A 474 17.84 -3.47 -16.09
C TYR A 474 18.74 -3.61 -14.87
N SER A 475 19.53 -2.60 -14.61
CA SER A 475 20.34 -2.50 -13.42
C SER A 475 20.19 -1.09 -12.83
N SER A 476 20.05 -1.02 -11.53
CA SER A 476 19.99 0.23 -10.79
C SER A 476 20.87 0.13 -9.56
N ARG A 477 21.58 1.21 -9.26
CA ARG A 477 22.31 1.36 -8.01
C ARG A 477 21.88 2.63 -7.32
N VAL A 478 21.43 2.48 -6.06
CA VAL A 478 21.18 3.58 -5.15
C VAL A 478 22.30 3.62 -4.13
N TYR A 479 22.82 4.81 -3.88
CA TYR A 479 23.83 5.07 -2.88
C TYR A 479 23.45 6.29 -2.06
N SER A 480 23.42 6.16 -0.73
CA SER A 480 23.24 7.29 0.20
C SER A 480 24.28 7.26 1.30
N LEU A 481 24.87 8.40 1.57
CA LEU A 481 25.80 8.63 2.65
C LEU A 481 25.27 9.74 3.54
N ASP A 482 24.99 9.40 4.80
CA ASP A 482 24.49 10.33 5.80
C ASP A 482 25.55 10.59 6.88
N GLN A 483 25.79 11.84 7.20
CA GLN A 483 26.71 12.28 8.24
C GLN A 483 25.95 13.12 9.27
N GLN A 484 26.07 12.77 10.55
CA GLN A 484 25.41 13.48 11.63
C GLN A 484 26.39 13.78 12.76
N TYR A 485 26.41 15.02 13.22
CA TYR A 485 27.20 15.47 14.36
C TYR A 485 26.27 16.17 15.35
N LEU A 486 26.05 15.56 16.51
CA LEU A 486 25.05 15.98 17.50
C LEU A 486 25.72 16.28 18.82
N LEU A 487 25.69 17.54 19.24
CA LEU A 487 26.13 18.00 20.56
C LEU A 487 24.88 18.09 21.47
N ASN A 488 24.87 17.32 22.55
CA ASN A 488 23.77 17.28 23.48
C ASN A 488 24.24 17.65 24.89
N TYR A 489 23.53 18.60 25.51
CA TYR A 489 23.75 19.01 26.90
C TYR A 489 22.50 18.72 27.74
N LYS A 490 22.63 17.83 28.72
CA LYS A 490 21.58 17.48 29.68
C LYS A 490 22.00 17.87 31.11
N LYS A 491 21.17 18.64 31.79
CA LYS A 491 21.44 19.05 33.16
C LYS A 491 20.16 19.11 33.99
N SER A 492 20.22 18.49 35.19
CA SER A 492 19.19 18.60 36.19
C SER A 492 19.70 19.46 37.35
N PHE A 493 18.91 20.41 37.80
CA PHE A 493 19.23 21.28 38.94
C PHE A 493 17.94 21.52 39.79
N GLY A 494 17.86 20.80 40.91
CA GLY A 494 16.65 20.77 41.72
C GLY A 494 15.50 20.15 40.91
N ASN A 495 14.39 20.88 40.81
CA ASN A 495 13.19 20.46 40.08
C ASN A 495 13.22 20.83 38.59
N HIS A 496 14.35 21.35 38.08
CA HIS A 496 14.50 21.79 36.69
C HIS A 496 15.32 20.81 35.92
N ASN A 497 14.83 20.35 34.75
CA ASN A 497 15.57 19.54 33.82
C ASN A 497 15.67 20.28 32.48
N LEU A 498 16.88 20.35 31.95
CA LEU A 498 17.21 20.99 30.66
C LEU A 498 17.91 20.01 29.76
N ASP A 499 17.43 19.91 28.49
CA ASP A 499 18.06 19.13 27.42
C ASP A 499 18.19 20.03 26.19
N ILE A 500 19.43 20.36 25.81
CA ILE A 500 19.74 21.17 24.62
C ILE A 500 20.48 20.31 23.62
N LEU A 501 20.02 20.33 22.38
CA LEU A 501 20.64 19.67 21.24
C LEU A 501 21.02 20.72 20.20
N ALA A 502 22.27 20.65 19.70
CA ALA A 502 22.72 21.34 18.51
C ALA A 502 23.33 20.32 17.54
N GLY A 503 23.06 20.41 16.28
CA GLY A 503 23.51 19.41 15.32
C GLY A 503 23.71 19.92 13.92
N TYR A 504 24.51 19.15 13.18
CA TYR A 504 24.72 19.27 11.74
C TYR A 504 24.46 17.90 11.11
N GLU A 505 23.76 17.91 10.01
CA GLU A 505 23.47 16.73 9.19
C GLU A 505 23.75 17.05 7.73
N SER A 506 24.33 16.10 7.02
CA SER A 506 24.43 16.14 5.56
C SER A 506 24.12 14.78 4.99
N MET A 507 23.45 14.76 3.85
CA MET A 507 23.17 13.57 3.06
C MET A 507 23.58 13.80 1.63
N ASP A 508 24.34 12.85 1.09
CA ASP A 508 24.64 12.72 -0.33
C ASP A 508 23.95 11.46 -0.86
N PHE A 509 23.13 11.63 -1.88
CA PHE A 509 22.36 10.57 -2.52
C PHE A 509 22.61 10.58 -4.02
N ASN A 510 22.84 9.40 -4.60
CA ASN A 510 22.84 9.25 -6.04
C ASN A 510 22.13 7.96 -6.46
N THR A 511 21.56 7.99 -7.65
CA THR A 511 20.99 6.83 -8.29
C THR A 511 21.46 6.76 -9.74
N GLU A 512 21.94 5.59 -10.11
CA GLU A 512 22.39 5.28 -11.46
C GLU A 512 21.56 4.10 -11.96
N SER A 513 21.08 4.20 -13.20
CA SER A 513 20.38 3.09 -13.82
C SER A 513 20.71 2.97 -15.28
N HIS A 514 20.66 1.75 -15.79
CA HIS A 514 20.77 1.46 -17.22
C HIS A 514 19.95 0.24 -17.56
N TYR A 515 19.44 0.20 -18.78
CA TYR A 515 18.77 -0.98 -19.31
C TYR A 515 19.15 -1.23 -20.76
N ILE A 516 19.00 -2.46 -21.18
CA ILE A 516 19.03 -2.92 -22.56
C ILE A 516 17.80 -3.79 -22.81
N LEU A 517 17.09 -3.50 -23.88
CA LEU A 517 15.97 -4.29 -24.40
C LEU A 517 16.24 -4.69 -25.83
N GLY A 518 16.00 -5.94 -26.17
CA GLY A 518 16.08 -6.40 -27.55
C GLY A 518 15.21 -7.62 -27.80
N TYR A 519 15.12 -8.00 -29.05
CA TYR A 519 14.21 -9.00 -29.56
C TYR A 519 14.96 -10.03 -30.38
N ASN A 520 14.25 -11.09 -30.79
CA ASN A 520 14.75 -12.17 -31.60
C ASN A 520 15.84 -12.96 -30.86
N MET A 521 15.41 -13.78 -29.90
CA MET A 521 16.28 -14.61 -29.06
C MET A 521 16.84 -15.80 -29.79
N TYR A 522 18.13 -16.02 -29.67
CA TYR A 522 18.78 -17.23 -30.19
C TYR A 522 18.42 -18.47 -29.37
N SER A 523 18.50 -18.40 -28.05
CA SER A 523 18.30 -19.53 -27.11
C SER A 523 17.32 -19.17 -26.00
N ASP A 524 16.49 -20.12 -25.60
CA ASP A 524 15.42 -19.94 -24.60
C ASP A 524 15.95 -19.84 -23.17
N ASN A 525 17.12 -20.43 -22.89
CA ASN A 525 17.70 -20.52 -21.55
C ASN A 525 18.78 -19.45 -21.26
N ASN A 526 18.92 -18.46 -22.16
CA ASN A 526 19.89 -17.39 -21.98
C ASN A 526 19.21 -16.01 -21.92
N TRP A 527 19.18 -15.43 -20.75
CA TRP A 527 18.55 -14.14 -20.42
C TRP A 527 19.55 -12.98 -20.40
N THR A 528 20.68 -13.12 -21.09
CA THR A 528 21.66 -12.04 -21.24
C THR A 528 21.47 -11.30 -22.56
N ALA A 529 21.92 -10.05 -22.62
CA ALA A 529 21.88 -9.22 -23.82
C ALA A 529 22.64 -9.83 -25.02
N SER A 530 23.56 -10.77 -24.79
CA SER A 530 24.24 -11.49 -25.85
C SER A 530 23.35 -12.47 -26.63
N ASN A 531 22.20 -12.83 -26.09
CA ASN A 531 21.20 -13.72 -26.69
C ASN A 531 20.29 -13.02 -27.71
N ILE A 532 20.39 -11.69 -27.85
CA ILE A 532 19.50 -10.86 -28.66
C ILE A 532 20.17 -10.62 -30.03
N ILE A 533 19.45 -10.89 -31.12
CA ILE A 533 19.90 -10.59 -32.46
C ILE A 533 19.56 -9.16 -32.85
N ASP A 534 18.33 -8.72 -32.56
CA ASP A 534 17.86 -7.37 -32.84
C ASP A 534 17.89 -6.47 -31.57
N ARG A 535 18.94 -5.69 -31.43
CA ARG A 535 19.07 -4.72 -30.33
C ARG A 535 18.36 -3.44 -30.70
N LYS A 536 17.26 -3.14 -30.01
CA LYS A 536 16.44 -1.95 -30.36
C LYS A 536 16.60 -0.78 -29.41
N ASN A 537 16.75 -0.98 -28.10
CA ASN A 537 16.77 0.09 -27.12
C ASN A 537 17.77 -0.16 -26.00
N GLY A 538 18.51 0.88 -25.66
CA GLY A 538 19.32 0.95 -24.45
C GLY A 538 19.33 2.38 -23.97
N SER A 539 19.24 2.59 -22.66
CA SER A 539 19.26 3.90 -22.03
C SER A 539 19.85 3.80 -20.62
N GLY A 540 20.23 4.95 -20.08
CA GLY A 540 20.69 5.07 -18.71
C GLY A 540 20.37 6.44 -18.15
N SER A 541 20.33 6.54 -16.83
CA SER A 541 20.17 7.80 -16.12
C SER A 541 21.09 7.86 -14.91
N TYR A 542 21.49 9.05 -14.56
CA TYR A 542 22.23 9.36 -13.35
C TYR A 542 21.64 10.60 -12.70
N ASN A 543 21.27 10.49 -11.42
CA ASN A 543 20.68 11.59 -10.67
C ASN A 543 21.39 11.73 -9.33
N GLU A 544 21.58 12.97 -8.91
CA GLU A 544 22.20 13.35 -7.63
C GLU A 544 21.23 14.20 -6.82
N TYR A 545 21.29 14.00 -5.51
CA TYR A 545 20.53 14.78 -4.55
C TYR A 545 21.33 14.94 -3.27
N ALA A 546 21.39 16.15 -2.75
CA ALA A 546 22.08 16.43 -1.50
C ALA A 546 21.25 17.35 -0.61
N THR A 547 21.35 17.12 0.70
CA THR A 547 20.77 18.01 1.71
C THR A 547 21.78 18.33 2.80
N ILE A 548 21.67 19.54 3.37
CA ILE A 548 22.39 19.97 4.57
C ILE A 548 21.38 20.53 5.56
N GLY A 549 21.47 20.14 6.82
CA GLY A 549 20.61 20.61 7.90
C GLY A 549 21.40 21.09 9.12
N ILE A 550 21.06 22.26 9.64
CA ILE A 550 21.52 22.78 10.93
C ILE A 550 20.36 22.67 11.91
N ILE A 551 20.56 21.99 13.03
CA ILE A 551 19.52 21.56 13.95
C ILE A 551 19.77 22.15 15.32
N THR A 552 18.74 22.70 15.95
CA THR A 552 18.77 23.08 17.38
C THR A 552 17.45 22.71 18.06
N ARG A 553 17.54 22.22 19.29
CA ARG A 553 16.38 21.96 20.15
C ARG A 553 16.71 22.30 21.59
N ALA A 554 15.78 22.90 22.28
CA ALA A 554 15.81 23.05 23.73
C ALA A 554 14.53 22.48 24.31
N SER A 555 14.65 21.54 25.23
CA SER A 555 13.53 20.98 26.00
C SER A 555 13.77 21.27 27.47
N TYR A 556 12.72 21.67 28.18
CA TYR A 556 12.75 22.02 29.56
C TYR A 556 11.53 21.43 30.27
N ASP A 557 11.73 20.90 31.45
CA ASP A 557 10.65 20.60 32.38
C ASP A 557 10.89 21.15 33.78
N PHE A 558 9.78 21.49 34.43
CA PHE A 558 9.74 21.91 35.84
C PHE A 558 8.96 20.89 36.65
N ASN A 559 9.63 20.27 37.60
CA ASN A 559 9.03 19.35 38.57
C ASN A 559 8.33 18.15 37.89
N GLU A 560 8.74 17.81 36.69
CA GLU A 560 8.06 16.79 35.84
C GLU A 560 6.55 17.03 35.68
N LYS A 561 6.10 18.26 35.79
CA LYS A 561 4.71 18.72 35.68
C LYS A 561 4.49 19.56 34.43
N TYR A 562 5.34 20.53 34.19
CA TYR A 562 5.28 21.48 33.10
C TYR A 562 6.41 21.23 32.14
N TYR A 563 6.09 20.99 30.94
CA TYR A 563 7.05 20.65 29.89
C TYR A 563 6.97 21.65 28.76
N GLY A 564 8.09 22.04 28.19
CA GLY A 564 8.19 22.88 27.02
C GLY A 564 9.32 22.44 26.11
N SER A 565 9.11 22.57 24.80
CA SER A 565 10.18 22.30 23.83
C SER A 565 10.07 23.28 22.67
N VAL A 566 11.23 23.76 22.22
CA VAL A 566 11.39 24.59 21.02
C VAL A 566 12.43 23.94 20.14
N SER A 567 12.14 23.83 18.86
CA SER A 567 13.12 23.37 17.85
C SER A 567 13.21 24.36 16.69
N TYR A 568 14.40 24.45 16.14
CA TYR A 568 14.67 25.18 14.91
C TYR A 568 15.61 24.36 14.05
N ARG A 569 15.29 24.30 12.77
CA ARG A 569 16.10 23.64 11.75
C ARG A 569 16.18 24.50 10.48
N ARG A 570 17.36 24.60 9.92
CA ARG A 570 17.60 25.26 8.65
C ARG A 570 18.17 24.25 7.66
N ASP A 571 17.43 23.99 6.59
CA ASP A 571 17.78 22.98 5.58
C ASP A 571 18.07 23.63 4.23
N ALA A 572 19.03 23.08 3.51
CA ALA A 572 19.26 23.33 2.09
C ALA A 572 19.01 22.05 1.29
N SER A 573 18.40 22.18 0.11
CA SER A 573 18.16 21.10 -0.84
C SER A 573 18.77 21.43 -2.20
N SER A 574 19.47 20.48 -2.81
CA SER A 574 20.01 20.62 -4.17
C SER A 574 18.93 20.66 -5.27
N ARG A 575 17.69 20.29 -4.93
CA ARG A 575 16.55 20.37 -5.86
C ARG A 575 16.14 21.80 -6.21
N PHE A 576 16.59 22.79 -5.43
CA PHE A 576 16.26 24.19 -5.67
C PHE A 576 17.50 24.99 -6.13
N HIS A 577 17.21 26.07 -6.86
CA HIS A 577 18.26 27.00 -7.28
C HIS A 577 19.03 27.54 -6.07
N PRO A 578 20.34 27.82 -6.18
CA PRO A 578 21.18 28.33 -5.07
C PRO A 578 20.56 29.46 -4.25
N ASP A 579 19.83 30.37 -4.89
CA ASP A 579 19.21 31.53 -4.22
C ASP A 579 17.97 31.14 -3.38
N ASN A 580 17.30 30.00 -3.69
CA ASN A 580 16.02 29.59 -3.10
C ASN A 580 16.09 28.24 -2.35
N ARG A 581 17.30 27.64 -2.20
CA ARG A 581 17.46 26.29 -1.64
C ARG A 581 17.31 26.19 -0.12
N TRP A 582 17.39 27.32 0.62
CA TRP A 582 17.36 27.34 2.07
C TRP A 582 15.93 27.52 2.60
N GLY A 583 15.46 26.55 3.40
CA GLY A 583 14.23 26.61 4.16
C GLY A 583 14.50 26.75 5.67
N ASN A 584 13.61 27.43 6.40
CA ASN A 584 13.65 27.56 7.84
C ASN A 584 12.41 26.91 8.46
N PHE A 585 12.62 25.96 9.34
CA PHE A 585 11.55 25.17 9.94
C PHE A 585 11.69 25.25 11.47
N TRP A 586 10.56 25.31 12.16
CA TRP A 586 10.56 25.45 13.60
C TRP A 586 9.32 24.82 14.23
N SER A 587 9.44 24.48 15.51
CA SER A 587 8.28 24.05 16.28
C SER A 587 8.38 24.52 17.72
N VAL A 588 7.22 24.70 18.33
CA VAL A 588 7.06 24.93 19.77
C VAL A 588 5.99 23.98 20.29
N SER A 589 6.25 23.42 21.48
CA SER A 589 5.27 22.57 22.16
C SER A 589 5.33 22.73 23.66
N ALA A 590 4.20 22.49 24.30
CA ALA A 590 4.07 22.51 25.74
C ALA A 590 3.16 21.37 26.21
N ALA A 591 3.41 20.90 27.43
CA ALA A 591 2.51 19.95 28.09
C ALA A 591 2.43 20.23 29.59
N TRP A 592 1.28 19.91 30.15
CA TRP A 592 0.97 20.04 31.56
C TRP A 592 0.38 18.72 32.07
N ASP A 593 1.10 18.08 32.99
CA ASP A 593 0.62 16.88 33.68
C ASP A 593 -0.23 17.32 34.88
N MET A 594 -1.51 17.44 34.65
CA MET A 594 -2.48 17.86 35.65
C MET A 594 -2.66 16.84 36.77
N ALA A 595 -2.36 15.54 36.53
CA ALA A 595 -2.48 14.51 37.56
C ALA A 595 -1.52 14.75 38.75
N LYS A 596 -0.41 15.46 38.51
CA LYS A 596 0.57 15.80 39.55
C LYS A 596 0.20 17.08 40.31
N GLU A 597 -0.93 17.73 40.00
CA GLU A 597 -1.41 18.88 40.72
C GLU A 597 -2.24 18.50 41.96
N ASN A 598 -2.14 19.30 43.04
CA ASN A 598 -2.79 18.99 44.30
C ASN A 598 -4.32 18.82 44.18
N PHE A 599 -4.96 19.49 43.21
CA PHE A 599 -6.41 19.41 43.02
C PHE A 599 -6.85 18.14 42.28
N ILE A 600 -5.93 17.40 41.62
CA ILE A 600 -6.20 16.12 40.95
C ILE A 600 -5.52 14.96 41.68
N SER A 601 -4.31 15.13 42.22
CA SER A 601 -3.52 14.07 42.86
C SER A 601 -4.20 13.41 44.08
N GLN A 602 -5.29 14.03 44.60
CA GLN A 602 -6.15 13.42 45.60
C GLN A 602 -7.06 12.30 45.05
N TYR A 603 -7.18 12.15 43.74
CA TYR A 603 -8.03 11.14 43.11
C TYR A 603 -7.16 9.96 42.63
N ASP A 604 -7.03 8.93 43.44
CA ASP A 604 -6.16 7.74 43.19
C ASP A 604 -6.48 7.02 41.90
N TRP A 605 -7.66 7.23 41.32
CA TRP A 605 -8.07 6.61 40.06
C TRP A 605 -7.55 7.31 38.80
N ILE A 606 -6.98 8.52 38.94
CA ILE A 606 -6.35 9.30 37.86
C ILE A 606 -4.82 9.12 37.98
N ASN A 607 -4.24 8.29 37.13
CA ASN A 607 -2.81 8.03 37.20
C ASN A 607 -2.00 8.98 36.31
N MET A 608 -2.57 9.42 35.21
CA MET A 608 -2.02 10.42 34.31
C MET A 608 -3.17 11.23 33.71
N LEU A 609 -3.02 12.51 33.62
CA LEU A 609 -3.90 13.41 32.88
C LEU A 609 -3.07 14.58 32.36
N LYS A 610 -2.57 14.42 31.10
CA LYS A 610 -1.63 15.37 30.51
C LYS A 610 -2.27 16.11 29.34
N LEU A 611 -2.44 17.42 29.48
CA LEU A 611 -2.79 18.31 28.38
C LEU A 611 -1.52 18.65 27.60
N LYS A 612 -1.55 18.56 26.28
CA LYS A 612 -0.43 18.91 25.41
C LYS A 612 -0.89 19.73 24.22
N ALA A 613 -0.04 20.63 23.76
CA ALA A 613 -0.27 21.43 22.55
C ALA A 613 1.03 21.64 21.80
N SER A 614 0.96 21.65 20.47
CA SER A 614 2.10 21.91 19.60
C SER A 614 1.71 22.72 18.39
N PHE A 615 2.65 23.53 17.91
CA PHE A 615 2.56 24.24 16.65
C PHE A 615 3.95 24.26 15.98
N GLY A 616 3.99 24.11 14.67
CA GLY A 616 5.26 24.19 13.94
C GLY A 616 5.09 24.09 12.44
N GLN A 617 6.23 24.26 11.77
CA GLN A 617 6.35 24.29 10.32
C GLN A 617 7.40 23.30 9.83
N GLN A 618 7.11 22.62 8.73
CA GLN A 618 7.97 21.65 8.06
C GLN A 618 7.95 21.92 6.55
N GLY A 619 8.99 21.45 5.83
CA GLY A 619 9.11 21.61 4.38
C GLY A 619 8.96 20.29 3.62
N ASN A 620 8.65 20.39 2.33
CA ASN A 620 8.72 19.31 1.35
C ASN A 620 9.37 19.82 0.08
N ASP A 621 10.32 19.08 -0.48
CA ASP A 621 11.09 19.43 -1.69
C ASP A 621 10.90 18.44 -2.84
N ASN A 622 10.12 17.37 -2.63
CA ASN A 622 10.03 16.25 -3.56
C ASN A 622 8.89 16.39 -4.55
N LEU A 623 9.14 17.13 -5.63
CA LEU A 623 8.21 17.31 -6.74
C LEU A 623 8.27 16.11 -7.71
N TYR A 624 7.11 15.56 -8.08
CA TYR A 624 6.98 14.54 -9.10
C TYR A 624 6.66 15.15 -10.47
N TYR A 625 7.28 14.59 -11.50
CA TYR A 625 6.94 14.86 -12.89
C TYR A 625 6.69 13.55 -13.63
N LYS A 626 5.51 13.38 -14.21
CA LYS A 626 5.09 12.12 -14.88
C LYS A 626 5.30 10.86 -14.04
N GLY A 627 5.03 10.95 -12.73
CA GLY A 627 5.15 9.83 -11.80
C GLY A 627 6.53 9.60 -11.19
N TYR A 628 7.56 10.32 -11.62
CA TYR A 628 8.94 10.19 -11.12
C TYR A 628 9.38 11.42 -10.35
N THR A 629 10.27 11.24 -9.37
CA THR A 629 10.93 12.36 -8.67
C THR A 629 11.71 13.21 -9.65
N ASN A 630 11.44 14.52 -9.67
CA ASN A 630 12.26 15.47 -10.43
C ASN A 630 13.39 16.01 -9.55
N TYR A 631 14.61 15.65 -9.85
CA TYR A 631 15.80 16.08 -9.09
C TYR A 631 16.27 17.51 -9.43
N TYR A 632 15.81 18.07 -10.56
CA TYR A 632 16.25 19.36 -11.09
C TYR A 632 15.08 20.25 -11.52
N PRO A 633 14.06 20.50 -10.66
CA PRO A 633 12.84 21.21 -11.05
C PRO A 633 13.07 22.70 -11.42
N TYR A 634 14.23 23.24 -11.09
CA TYR A 634 14.59 24.63 -11.46
C TYR A 634 15.26 24.75 -12.83
N GLN A 635 15.64 23.62 -13.47
CA GLN A 635 16.33 23.59 -14.76
C GLN A 635 15.40 23.18 -15.90
N ASP A 636 15.59 23.80 -17.07
CA ASP A 636 15.00 23.31 -18.31
C ASP A 636 15.64 21.96 -18.68
N GLN A 637 14.80 20.97 -19.02
CA GLN A 637 15.26 19.64 -19.42
C GLN A 637 14.86 19.37 -20.85
N PHE A 638 15.73 18.73 -21.61
CA PHE A 638 15.54 18.50 -23.03
C PHE A 638 15.65 17.02 -23.36
N THR A 639 14.80 16.55 -24.28
CA THR A 639 14.98 15.25 -24.92
C THR A 639 15.89 15.45 -26.13
N VAL A 640 16.99 14.75 -26.16
CA VAL A 640 17.90 14.74 -27.31
C VAL A 640 17.58 13.53 -28.18
N SER A 641 17.31 13.76 -29.43
CA SER A 641 17.13 12.71 -30.45
C SER A 641 18.19 12.87 -31.53
N GLY A 642 18.57 11.77 -32.17
CA GLY A 642 19.52 11.79 -33.29
C GLY A 642 19.44 10.49 -34.07
N SER A 643 19.77 10.53 -35.35
CA SER A 643 19.95 9.35 -36.22
C SER A 643 21.31 9.48 -36.91
N ASP A 644 21.98 8.35 -37.16
CA ASP A 644 23.20 8.25 -37.96
C ASP A 644 24.36 9.16 -37.46
N GLY A 645 24.45 9.35 -36.16
CA GLY A 645 25.51 10.17 -35.55
C GLY A 645 25.29 11.67 -35.62
N VAL A 646 24.13 12.13 -36.08
CA VAL A 646 23.76 13.54 -36.12
C VAL A 646 22.78 13.83 -34.98
N PHE A 647 23.14 14.74 -34.08
CA PHE A 647 22.21 15.24 -33.07
C PHE A 647 21.22 16.20 -33.73
N SER A 648 19.93 15.94 -33.50
CA SER A 648 18.92 16.98 -33.72
C SER A 648 18.82 17.91 -32.51
N ASP A 649 18.35 19.14 -32.70
CA ASP A 649 18.14 20.08 -31.61
C ASP A 649 17.24 19.44 -30.53
N GLY A 650 17.61 19.64 -29.25
CA GLY A 650 16.84 19.13 -28.14
C GLY A 650 15.42 19.69 -28.09
N VAL A 651 14.43 18.81 -27.96
CA VAL A 651 13.05 19.22 -27.72
C VAL A 651 12.88 19.47 -26.23
N LEU A 652 12.29 20.60 -25.85
CA LEU A 652 11.99 20.90 -24.45
C LEU A 652 11.06 19.84 -23.87
N TYR A 653 11.60 19.06 -22.93
CA TYR A 653 10.86 18.02 -22.23
C TYR A 653 10.18 18.56 -20.97
N TYR A 654 10.88 19.44 -20.25
CA TYR A 654 10.42 20.02 -19.00
C TYR A 654 10.90 21.48 -18.90
N LYS A 655 9.97 22.40 -18.64
CA LYS A 655 10.28 23.80 -18.38
C LYS A 655 10.59 24.00 -16.90
N GLY A 656 11.82 24.38 -16.56
CA GLY A 656 12.26 24.67 -15.20
C GLY A 656 11.80 26.02 -14.69
N ASN A 657 11.81 26.17 -13.35
CA ASN A 657 11.54 27.44 -12.68
C ASN A 657 12.61 27.70 -11.60
N LYS A 658 13.41 28.75 -11.78
CA LYS A 658 14.44 29.13 -10.80
C LYS A 658 13.88 29.64 -9.47
N ASP A 659 12.64 30.14 -9.48
CA ASP A 659 11.98 30.69 -8.29
C ASP A 659 11.27 29.63 -7.45
N ILE A 660 11.25 28.35 -7.89
CA ILE A 660 10.65 27.26 -7.14
C ILE A 660 11.40 27.04 -5.84
N THR A 661 10.65 26.87 -4.76
CA THR A 661 11.16 26.69 -3.41
C THR A 661 10.32 25.70 -2.62
N TRP A 662 10.57 25.56 -1.34
CA TRP A 662 9.94 24.63 -0.43
C TRP A 662 8.42 24.79 -0.39
N GLU A 663 7.71 23.67 -0.48
CA GLU A 663 6.34 23.55 0.00
C GLU A 663 6.36 23.53 1.53
N THR A 664 5.48 24.26 2.21
CA THR A 664 5.47 24.36 3.67
C THR A 664 4.20 23.79 4.28
N SER A 665 4.38 22.96 5.30
CA SER A 665 3.29 22.36 6.08
C SER A 665 3.26 22.95 7.48
N ASN A 666 2.20 23.69 7.82
CA ASN A 666 1.94 24.22 9.15
C ASN A 666 1.02 23.26 9.92
N SER A 667 1.46 22.77 11.07
CA SER A 667 0.72 21.80 11.87
C SER A 667 0.42 22.35 13.25
N PHE A 668 -0.85 22.34 13.65
CA PHE A 668 -1.33 22.64 14.99
C PHE A 668 -1.97 21.40 15.61
N ASN A 669 -1.62 21.09 16.85
CA ASN A 669 -2.19 19.97 17.61
C ASN A 669 -2.54 20.39 19.01
N VAL A 670 -3.62 19.83 19.55
CA VAL A 670 -3.97 19.89 20.97
C VAL A 670 -4.55 18.53 21.35
N GLY A 671 -4.13 18.01 22.50
CA GLY A 671 -4.58 16.69 22.92
C GLY A 671 -4.46 16.45 24.43
N VAL A 672 -5.06 15.37 24.85
CA VAL A 672 -5.04 14.87 26.22
C VAL A 672 -4.57 13.43 26.22
N ASP A 673 -3.47 13.15 26.93
CA ASP A 673 -3.06 11.79 27.26
C ASP A 673 -3.58 11.47 28.67
N PHE A 674 -4.17 10.29 28.83
CA PHE A 674 -4.74 9.89 30.13
C PHE A 674 -4.43 8.43 30.46
N ALA A 675 -4.30 8.15 31.75
CA ALA A 675 -4.29 6.82 32.32
C ALA A 675 -5.12 6.80 33.60
N LEU A 676 -6.05 5.87 33.68
CA LEU A 676 -7.07 5.82 34.73
C LEU A 676 -7.14 4.41 35.34
N LEU A 677 -7.67 4.34 36.58
CA LEU A 677 -7.94 3.09 37.30
C LEU A 677 -6.70 2.18 37.46
N GLY A 678 -5.55 2.76 37.80
CA GLY A 678 -4.30 2.02 37.90
C GLY A 678 -3.71 1.62 36.56
N GLY A 679 -3.96 2.40 35.51
CA GLY A 679 -3.51 2.12 34.13
C GLY A 679 -4.37 1.09 33.38
N ARG A 680 -5.53 0.70 33.92
CA ARG A 680 -6.46 -0.22 33.21
C ARG A 680 -7.12 0.40 32.00
N ILE A 681 -7.27 1.71 32.00
CA ILE A 681 -7.73 2.47 30.86
C ILE A 681 -6.66 3.51 30.56
N ASP A 682 -6.04 3.45 29.40
CA ASP A 682 -5.13 4.49 28.93
C ASP A 682 -5.44 4.86 27.49
N GLY A 683 -5.07 6.07 27.13
CA GLY A 683 -5.32 6.53 25.78
C GLY A 683 -4.93 7.96 25.53
N THR A 684 -5.22 8.38 24.30
CA THR A 684 -4.95 9.73 23.81
C THR A 684 -6.14 10.21 22.99
N ILE A 685 -6.54 11.45 23.16
CA ILE A 685 -7.50 12.15 22.30
C ILE A 685 -6.81 13.40 21.78
N GLU A 686 -6.70 13.55 20.46
CA GLU A 686 -5.99 14.67 19.83
C GLU A 686 -6.85 15.31 18.73
N TYR A 687 -6.87 16.63 18.69
CA TYR A 687 -7.29 17.39 17.53
C TYR A 687 -6.05 17.85 16.75
N PHE A 688 -6.05 17.68 15.43
CA PHE A 688 -5.01 18.17 14.56
C PHE A 688 -5.56 19.07 13.45
N ASN A 689 -4.75 20.02 13.02
CA ASN A 689 -4.98 20.83 11.84
C ASN A 689 -3.64 21.04 11.11
N ARG A 690 -3.50 20.42 9.96
CA ARG A 690 -2.33 20.51 9.09
C ARG A 690 -2.71 21.27 7.83
N GLN A 691 -2.06 22.40 7.59
CA GLN A 691 -2.23 23.19 6.38
C GLN A 691 -0.94 23.23 5.58
N THR A 692 -1.00 22.73 4.36
CA THR A 692 0.07 22.90 3.37
C THR A 692 -0.16 24.20 2.61
N LYS A 693 0.87 25.02 2.53
CA LYS A 693 0.94 26.29 1.78
C LYS A 693 2.03 26.24 0.75
N ASP A 694 1.95 27.10 -0.24
CA ASP A 694 2.96 27.20 -1.29
C ASP A 694 3.23 25.83 -1.93
N MET A 695 2.13 25.08 -2.21
CA MET A 695 2.25 23.71 -2.74
C MET A 695 3.07 23.72 -4.03
N LEU A 696 3.91 22.70 -4.18
CA LEU A 696 4.59 22.40 -5.43
C LEU A 696 3.54 21.98 -6.48
N TYR A 697 3.36 22.78 -7.52
CA TYR A 697 2.23 22.70 -8.43
C TYR A 697 2.66 22.91 -9.89
N TYR A 698 1.96 22.28 -10.81
CA TYR A 698 2.10 22.53 -12.25
C TYR A 698 0.96 23.39 -12.78
N LYS A 699 1.22 24.68 -13.01
CA LYS A 699 0.26 25.58 -13.63
C LYS A 699 0.08 25.20 -15.10
N PRO A 700 -1.16 24.88 -15.56
CA PRO A 700 -1.43 24.74 -16.99
C PRO A 700 -1.21 26.07 -17.72
N VAL A 701 -0.56 26.01 -18.87
CA VAL A 701 -0.31 27.18 -19.72
C VAL A 701 -0.69 26.88 -21.18
N ALA A 702 -0.95 27.94 -21.95
CA ALA A 702 -1.29 27.77 -23.34
C ALA A 702 -0.13 27.15 -24.14
N MET A 703 -0.43 26.23 -25.04
CA MET A 703 0.57 25.54 -25.88
C MET A 703 1.41 26.50 -26.73
N SER A 704 0.91 27.68 -27.00
CA SER A 704 1.64 28.75 -27.70
C SER A 704 2.91 29.23 -26.98
N ASN A 705 3.07 28.89 -25.68
CA ASN A 705 4.29 29.14 -24.92
C ASN A 705 5.41 28.13 -25.21
N GLY A 706 5.14 27.09 -26.01
CA GLY A 706 6.10 26.01 -26.30
C GLY A 706 6.14 24.91 -25.21
N TYR A 707 5.29 25.01 -24.17
CA TYR A 707 5.10 24.00 -23.12
C TYR A 707 3.68 24.09 -22.57
N THR A 708 3.19 23.01 -21.99
CA THR A 708 1.80 22.89 -21.52
C THR A 708 1.61 23.15 -20.04
N GLN A 709 2.69 23.16 -19.27
CA GLN A 709 2.65 23.36 -17.83
C GLN A 709 3.96 23.97 -17.30
N PHE A 710 3.86 24.69 -16.20
CA PHE A 710 4.95 25.41 -15.57
C PHE A 710 4.98 25.13 -14.07
N PRO A 711 6.11 24.64 -13.48
CA PRO A 711 6.22 24.36 -12.07
C PRO A 711 6.30 25.66 -11.27
N MET A 712 5.57 25.74 -10.16
CA MET A 712 5.59 26.89 -9.26
C MET A 712 5.07 26.50 -7.87
N ASN A 713 5.28 27.38 -6.90
CA ASN A 713 4.72 27.26 -5.56
C ASN A 713 3.35 27.96 -5.52
N LEU A 714 2.26 27.21 -5.22
CA LEU A 714 0.94 27.77 -5.30
C LEU A 714 -0.12 26.93 -4.63
N GLY A 715 -1.14 27.61 -4.09
CA GLY A 715 -2.30 26.97 -3.52
C GLY A 715 -2.08 26.47 -2.10
N SER A 716 -3.19 26.07 -1.48
CA SER A 716 -3.19 25.63 -0.08
C SER A 716 -4.24 24.54 0.14
N VAL A 717 -3.87 23.50 0.88
CA VAL A 717 -4.73 22.39 1.28
C VAL A 717 -4.66 22.20 2.79
N ARG A 718 -5.80 21.85 3.39
CA ARG A 718 -5.92 21.59 4.82
C ARG A 718 -6.44 20.19 5.08
N ASN A 719 -5.76 19.46 5.98
CA ASN A 719 -6.28 18.28 6.63
C ASN A 719 -6.51 18.59 8.11
N SER A 720 -7.70 18.31 8.61
CA SER A 720 -8.04 18.52 10.01
C SER A 720 -8.89 17.37 10.53
N GLY A 721 -8.73 17.04 11.82
CA GLY A 721 -9.45 15.90 12.36
C GLY A 721 -9.24 15.67 13.83
N VAL A 722 -9.85 14.57 14.30
CA VAL A 722 -9.71 14.07 15.68
C VAL A 722 -9.19 12.65 15.62
N GLU A 723 -8.16 12.38 16.40
CA GLU A 723 -7.58 11.05 16.60
C GLU A 723 -7.88 10.59 18.03
N ILE A 724 -8.24 9.31 18.17
CA ILE A 724 -8.49 8.69 19.45
C ILE A 724 -7.76 7.35 19.47
N GLU A 725 -6.97 7.12 20.52
CA GLU A 725 -6.39 5.81 20.84
C GLU A 725 -6.86 5.43 22.24
N LEU A 726 -7.33 4.21 22.41
CA LEU A 726 -7.84 3.70 23.68
C LEU A 726 -7.38 2.28 23.90
N ASN A 727 -6.74 2.03 25.04
CA ASN A 727 -6.44 0.70 25.55
C ASN A 727 -7.25 0.46 26.82
N TYR A 728 -7.89 -0.69 26.89
CA TYR A 728 -8.67 -1.11 28.04
C TYR A 728 -8.28 -2.50 28.47
N THR A 729 -7.88 -2.64 29.75
CA THR A 729 -7.53 -3.91 30.39
C THR A 729 -8.59 -4.27 31.42
N PRO A 730 -9.72 -4.90 30.99
CA PRO A 730 -10.82 -5.23 31.92
C PRO A 730 -10.39 -6.20 33.00
N ILE A 731 -9.50 -7.13 32.70
CA ILE A 731 -9.05 -8.17 33.61
C ILE A 731 -7.53 -8.26 33.54
N GLU A 732 -6.89 -8.14 34.69
CA GLU A 732 -5.46 -8.43 34.87
C GLU A 732 -5.22 -9.06 36.22
N ASN A 733 -4.79 -10.32 36.18
CA ASN A 733 -4.38 -11.09 37.35
C ASN A 733 -3.32 -12.15 36.96
N ASN A 734 -2.78 -12.87 37.89
CA ASN A 734 -1.68 -13.82 37.67
C ASN A 734 -1.98 -14.94 36.67
N ASN A 735 -3.25 -15.20 36.33
CA ASN A 735 -3.65 -16.28 35.41
C ASN A 735 -4.28 -15.77 34.12
N LEU A 736 -4.86 -14.57 34.13
CA LEU A 736 -5.64 -14.04 33.03
C LEU A 736 -5.35 -12.56 32.85
N LYS A 737 -4.93 -12.20 31.65
CA LYS A 737 -4.83 -10.81 31.18
C LYS A 737 -5.65 -10.67 29.92
N TRP A 738 -6.55 -9.69 29.91
CA TRP A 738 -7.35 -9.35 28.74
C TRP A 738 -7.17 -7.87 28.40
N VAL A 739 -6.73 -7.59 27.18
CA VAL A 739 -6.53 -6.23 26.66
C VAL A 739 -7.40 -6.04 25.44
N ILE A 740 -8.07 -4.91 25.35
CA ILE A 740 -8.81 -4.44 24.20
C ILE A 740 -8.18 -3.12 23.76
N ASN A 741 -7.83 -2.98 22.51
CA ASN A 741 -7.31 -1.77 21.92
C ASN A 741 -8.22 -1.29 20.81
N TRP A 742 -8.46 0.01 20.76
CA TRP A 742 -9.21 0.67 19.71
C TRP A 742 -8.53 1.97 19.30
N ASN A 743 -8.48 2.23 18.01
CA ASN A 743 -8.06 3.51 17.49
C ASN A 743 -8.99 3.95 16.37
N GLY A 744 -9.14 5.27 16.24
CA GLY A 744 -9.97 5.87 15.20
C GLY A 744 -9.52 7.27 14.86
N THR A 745 -9.69 7.62 13.59
CA THR A 745 -9.38 8.94 13.04
C THR A 745 -10.59 9.45 12.28
N LEU A 746 -11.14 10.58 12.70
CA LEU A 746 -12.11 11.36 11.96
C LEU A 746 -11.35 12.46 11.22
N MET A 747 -11.43 12.51 9.89
CA MET A 747 -10.62 13.44 9.08
C MET A 747 -11.45 14.13 8.01
N LYS A 748 -11.07 15.38 7.72
CA LYS A 748 -11.59 16.16 6.60
C LYS A 748 -10.46 16.84 5.84
N ASN A 749 -10.45 16.65 4.52
CA ASN A 749 -9.56 17.33 3.57
C ASN A 749 -10.29 18.51 2.92
N LYS A 750 -9.61 19.62 2.68
CA LYS A 750 -10.14 20.79 1.94
C LYS A 750 -9.07 21.54 1.19
N ILE A 751 -9.36 21.89 -0.05
CA ILE A 751 -8.63 22.93 -0.80
C ILE A 751 -9.02 24.29 -0.20
N LEU A 752 -8.04 25.08 0.21
CA LEU A 752 -8.28 26.40 0.76
C LEU A 752 -8.07 27.51 -0.27
N GLU A 753 -7.11 27.29 -1.17
CA GLU A 753 -6.72 28.27 -2.18
C GLU A 753 -6.19 27.59 -3.43
N LEU A 754 -6.64 28.05 -4.58
CA LEU A 754 -6.13 27.71 -5.91
C LEU A 754 -5.52 28.96 -6.57
N HIS A 755 -4.86 28.79 -7.72
CA HIS A 755 -4.34 29.94 -8.47
C HIS A 755 -5.46 30.92 -8.84
N PRO A 756 -5.28 32.25 -8.68
CA PRO A 756 -6.29 33.23 -9.03
C PRO A 756 -6.81 33.13 -10.49
N ASP A 757 -5.94 32.75 -11.44
CA ASP A 757 -6.34 32.55 -12.84
C ASP A 757 -7.35 31.41 -13.02
N LEU A 758 -7.44 30.47 -12.07
CA LEU A 758 -8.38 29.34 -12.07
C LEU A 758 -9.76 29.74 -11.55
N LYS A 759 -9.90 30.96 -11.00
CA LYS A 759 -11.17 31.48 -10.47
C LYS A 759 -11.84 30.56 -9.44
N GLY A 760 -11.04 29.86 -8.63
CA GLY A 760 -11.48 29.01 -7.55
C GLY A 760 -11.87 27.58 -7.94
N GLU A 761 -11.73 27.18 -9.22
CA GLU A 761 -11.95 25.78 -9.62
C GLU A 761 -11.07 25.36 -10.81
N MET A 762 -10.76 24.06 -10.85
CA MET A 762 -10.07 23.42 -11.96
C MET A 762 -10.66 22.02 -12.18
N ILE A 763 -10.92 21.67 -13.43
CA ILE A 763 -11.37 20.34 -13.82
C ILE A 763 -10.21 19.60 -14.48
N SER A 764 -9.95 18.37 -14.04
CA SER A 764 -8.96 17.48 -14.61
C SER A 764 -9.53 16.05 -14.71
N GLY A 765 -9.86 15.65 -15.94
CA GLY A 765 -10.51 14.35 -16.18
C GLY A 765 -11.84 14.23 -15.46
N SER A 766 -11.94 13.23 -14.59
CA SER A 766 -13.11 12.94 -13.76
C SER A 766 -13.06 13.59 -12.37
N TYR A 767 -12.16 14.54 -12.12
CA TYR A 767 -12.02 15.25 -10.85
C TYR A 767 -12.30 16.74 -10.99
N ILE A 768 -12.83 17.32 -9.92
CA ILE A 768 -12.95 18.77 -9.77
C ILE A 768 -12.19 19.21 -8.52
N TYR A 769 -11.30 20.15 -8.71
CA TYR A 769 -10.59 20.83 -7.63
C TYR A 769 -11.26 22.18 -7.44
N ARG A 770 -11.95 22.33 -6.31
CA ARG A 770 -12.68 23.57 -6.00
C ARG A 770 -12.36 24.01 -4.58
N GLU A 771 -12.18 25.30 -4.37
CA GLU A 771 -11.99 25.85 -3.04
C GLU A 771 -13.15 25.48 -2.11
N GLY A 772 -12.81 24.98 -0.92
CA GLY A 772 -13.76 24.48 0.07
C GLY A 772 -14.12 23.01 -0.05
N GLU A 773 -13.78 22.31 -1.14
CA GLU A 773 -14.00 20.89 -1.37
C GLU A 773 -12.72 20.05 -1.15
N SER A 774 -12.86 18.72 -1.22
CA SER A 774 -11.77 17.76 -1.10
C SER A 774 -10.89 17.73 -2.35
N LEU A 775 -9.62 17.36 -2.21
CA LEU A 775 -8.71 17.04 -3.33
C LEU A 775 -9.19 15.85 -4.18
N TYR A 776 -10.06 15.02 -3.66
CA TYR A 776 -10.52 13.80 -4.32
C TYR A 776 -12.04 13.85 -4.59
N GLN A 777 -12.53 15.00 -4.99
CA GLN A 777 -13.92 15.19 -5.40
C GLN A 777 -14.10 14.72 -6.87
N MET A 778 -14.94 13.70 -7.09
CA MET A 778 -15.30 13.25 -8.43
C MET A 778 -16.20 14.27 -9.12
N TYR A 779 -16.05 14.37 -10.46
CA TYR A 779 -16.84 15.24 -11.33
C TYR A 779 -17.40 14.42 -12.50
N LEU A 780 -18.62 13.93 -12.32
CA LEU A 780 -19.23 12.93 -13.19
C LEU A 780 -20.55 13.40 -13.79
N THR A 781 -20.95 12.74 -14.88
CA THR A 781 -22.29 12.84 -15.45
C THR A 781 -23.30 12.23 -14.51
N LYS A 782 -24.43 12.87 -14.30
CA LYS A 782 -25.51 12.39 -13.44
C LYS A 782 -26.38 11.40 -14.17
N TYR A 783 -26.45 10.16 -13.62
CA TYR A 783 -27.34 9.12 -14.14
C TYR A 783 -28.80 9.43 -13.78
N ALA A 784 -29.74 9.27 -14.74
CA ALA A 784 -31.15 9.59 -14.56
C ALA A 784 -32.07 8.36 -14.48
N GLY A 785 -31.47 7.15 -14.49
CA GLY A 785 -32.19 5.87 -14.45
C GLY A 785 -32.35 5.24 -15.82
N VAL A 786 -33.32 4.34 -15.92
CA VAL A 786 -33.68 3.63 -17.15
C VAL A 786 -34.99 4.17 -17.66
N ASP A 787 -35.08 4.39 -18.97
CA ASP A 787 -36.36 4.71 -19.60
C ASP A 787 -37.31 3.49 -19.50
N PRO A 788 -38.46 3.63 -18.86
CA PRO A 788 -39.36 2.48 -18.65
C PRO A 788 -40.00 1.94 -19.95
N ASP A 789 -40.02 2.73 -21.02
CA ASP A 789 -40.67 2.32 -22.27
C ASP A 789 -39.66 1.74 -23.28
N SER A 790 -38.42 2.29 -23.33
CA SER A 790 -37.40 1.83 -24.26
C SER A 790 -36.32 0.97 -23.61
N GLY A 791 -36.12 1.08 -22.29
CA GLY A 791 -35.06 0.38 -21.58
C GLY A 791 -33.69 1.01 -21.72
N GLU A 792 -33.57 2.18 -22.33
CA GLU A 792 -32.30 2.89 -22.51
C GLU A 792 -31.81 3.53 -21.22
N ALA A 793 -30.48 3.61 -21.06
CA ALA A 793 -29.86 4.40 -20.02
C ALA A 793 -30.16 5.87 -20.25
N GLN A 794 -30.58 6.59 -19.21
CA GLN A 794 -30.81 8.04 -19.25
C GLN A 794 -29.84 8.80 -18.37
N TYR A 795 -29.49 10.01 -18.84
CA TYR A 795 -28.57 10.94 -18.18
C TYR A 795 -29.17 12.34 -18.10
N TRP A 796 -28.83 13.10 -17.08
CA TRP A 796 -29.25 14.49 -16.95
C TRP A 796 -28.34 15.40 -17.78
N ALA A 797 -28.86 15.99 -18.82
CA ALA A 797 -28.21 17.07 -19.60
C ALA A 797 -28.81 18.43 -19.24
N LYS A 798 -28.14 19.50 -19.63
CA LYS A 798 -28.59 20.89 -19.41
C LYS A 798 -28.67 21.60 -20.73
N GLY A 799 -29.84 22.22 -20.99
CA GLY A 799 -30.07 23.05 -22.19
C GLY A 799 -29.34 24.38 -22.12
N GLU A 800 -29.31 25.12 -23.26
CA GLU A 800 -28.74 26.47 -23.34
C GLU A 800 -29.49 27.46 -22.41
N ASP A 801 -30.76 27.20 -22.15
CA ASP A 801 -31.60 27.93 -21.20
C ASP A 801 -31.31 27.61 -19.72
N GLY A 802 -30.39 26.69 -19.47
CA GLY A 802 -30.01 26.26 -18.12
C GLY A 802 -30.94 25.23 -17.49
N VAL A 803 -31.97 24.74 -18.20
CA VAL A 803 -32.94 23.77 -17.71
C VAL A 803 -32.39 22.34 -17.87
N GLU A 804 -32.52 21.53 -16.83
CA GLU A 804 -32.11 20.10 -16.89
C GLU A 804 -33.20 19.27 -17.59
N TYR A 805 -32.75 18.35 -18.45
CA TYR A 805 -33.61 17.37 -19.12
C TYR A 805 -32.94 16.01 -19.18
N LYS A 806 -33.73 14.95 -19.31
CA LYS A 806 -33.22 13.59 -19.48
C LYS A 806 -32.94 13.28 -20.93
N THR A 807 -31.80 12.62 -21.18
CA THR A 807 -31.40 12.17 -22.51
C THR A 807 -30.67 10.80 -22.43
N TRP A 808 -30.79 10.02 -23.49
CA TRP A 808 -29.98 8.82 -23.69
C TRP A 808 -28.57 9.18 -24.20
N ASP A 809 -28.39 10.37 -24.82
CA ASP A 809 -27.10 10.85 -25.30
C ASP A 809 -26.21 11.27 -24.13
N TRP A 810 -25.35 10.34 -23.70
CA TRP A 810 -24.38 10.58 -22.65
C TRP A 810 -23.41 11.72 -23.02
N SER A 811 -23.05 11.87 -24.30
CA SER A 811 -22.12 12.93 -24.72
C SER A 811 -22.70 14.32 -24.50
N ALA A 812 -23.98 14.52 -24.80
CA ALA A 812 -24.69 15.76 -24.51
C ALA A 812 -24.72 16.04 -22.99
N ALA A 813 -25.00 15.02 -22.16
CA ALA A 813 -25.01 15.16 -20.71
C ALA A 813 -23.60 15.43 -20.15
N TYR A 814 -22.58 14.71 -20.63
CA TYR A 814 -21.18 14.90 -20.22
C TYR A 814 -20.67 16.32 -20.48
N ASN A 815 -20.99 16.89 -21.64
CA ASN A 815 -20.54 18.21 -22.03
C ASN A 815 -21.32 19.35 -21.35
N SER A 816 -22.58 19.12 -20.94
CA SER A 816 -23.46 20.19 -20.43
C SER A 816 -23.72 20.12 -18.92
N ASN A 817 -23.62 18.96 -18.26
CA ASN A 817 -24.12 18.80 -16.90
C ASN A 817 -23.33 17.78 -16.04
N ARG A 818 -22.02 17.84 -16.08
CA ARG A 818 -21.22 17.15 -15.07
C ARG A 818 -21.31 17.87 -13.73
N GLN A 819 -21.22 17.15 -12.62
CA GLN A 819 -21.32 17.73 -11.28
C GLN A 819 -20.40 17.03 -10.28
N ALA A 820 -20.13 17.69 -9.17
CA ALA A 820 -19.46 17.08 -8.02
C ALA A 820 -20.34 15.95 -7.48
N SER A 821 -19.86 14.72 -7.54
CA SER A 821 -20.66 13.51 -7.36
C SER A 821 -20.30 12.67 -6.14
N GLY A 822 -19.10 12.84 -5.56
CA GLY A 822 -18.67 12.08 -4.38
C GLY A 822 -17.24 12.40 -3.97
N ASP A 823 -16.99 12.41 -2.66
CA ASP A 823 -15.65 12.47 -2.09
C ASP A 823 -15.12 11.04 -1.92
N LEU A 824 -13.93 10.79 -2.48
CA LEU A 824 -13.32 9.46 -2.41
C LEU A 824 -12.58 9.21 -1.09
N LEU A 825 -12.27 10.27 -0.32
CA LEU A 825 -11.58 10.11 0.96
C LEU A 825 -12.55 9.64 2.05
N PRO A 826 -12.14 8.66 2.88
CA PRO A 826 -12.95 8.20 3.98
C PRO A 826 -13.09 9.28 5.06
N THR A 827 -14.24 9.30 5.73
CA THR A 827 -14.49 10.20 6.86
C THR A 827 -13.89 9.66 8.14
N ILE A 828 -13.97 8.33 8.37
CA ILE A 828 -13.48 7.66 9.57
C ILE A 828 -12.68 6.42 9.16
N TYR A 829 -11.54 6.21 9.78
CA TYR A 829 -10.77 4.97 9.64
C TYR A 829 -10.01 4.65 10.93
N GLY A 830 -9.66 3.37 11.11
CA GLY A 830 -8.95 2.93 12.30
C GLY A 830 -8.87 1.43 12.43
N GLY A 831 -8.68 0.98 13.67
CA GLY A 831 -8.58 -0.44 13.99
C GLY A 831 -9.14 -0.78 15.35
N VAL A 832 -9.43 -2.06 15.53
CA VAL A 832 -9.82 -2.66 16.81
C VAL A 832 -9.13 -3.99 16.98
N GLY A 833 -8.60 -4.22 18.17
CA GLY A 833 -7.93 -5.46 18.50
C GLY A 833 -8.23 -5.95 19.91
N THR A 834 -7.98 -7.22 20.13
CA THR A 834 -8.03 -7.79 21.47
C THR A 834 -6.92 -8.82 21.65
N THR A 835 -6.37 -8.89 22.86
CA THR A 835 -5.38 -9.89 23.25
C THR A 835 -5.82 -10.50 24.60
N LEU A 836 -5.87 -11.82 24.64
CA LEU A 836 -6.21 -12.61 25.82
C LEU A 836 -5.06 -13.57 26.15
N GLU A 837 -4.52 -13.48 27.34
CA GLU A 837 -3.47 -14.36 27.86
C GLU A 837 -4.02 -15.15 29.03
N PHE A 838 -3.94 -16.49 28.97
CA PHE A 838 -4.46 -17.37 30.03
C PHE A 838 -3.58 -18.60 30.24
N ARG A 839 -2.85 -18.67 31.35
CA ARG A 839 -2.04 -19.83 31.75
C ARG A 839 -1.12 -20.40 30.66
N GLY A 840 -0.46 -19.53 29.93
CA GLY A 840 0.44 -19.89 28.82
C GLY A 840 -0.24 -19.92 27.45
N PHE A 841 -1.56 -19.89 27.37
CA PHE A 841 -2.27 -19.59 26.12
C PHE A 841 -2.26 -18.09 25.86
N ASP A 842 -2.06 -17.71 24.62
CA ASP A 842 -2.23 -16.36 24.11
C ASP A 842 -3.14 -16.38 22.87
N PHE A 843 -4.13 -15.52 22.85
CA PHE A 843 -5.04 -15.35 21.73
C PHE A 843 -5.12 -13.86 21.35
N SER A 844 -5.07 -13.53 20.06
CA SER A 844 -5.22 -12.16 19.60
C SER A 844 -5.97 -12.08 18.28
N ILE A 845 -6.74 -10.99 18.14
CA ILE A 845 -7.39 -10.58 16.88
C ILE A 845 -7.02 -9.12 16.63
N GLN A 846 -6.71 -8.80 15.38
CA GLN A 846 -6.52 -7.42 14.90
C GLN A 846 -7.38 -7.19 13.68
N CYS A 847 -8.19 -6.12 13.72
CA CYS A 847 -9.08 -5.69 12.64
C CYS A 847 -8.76 -4.27 12.21
N ALA A 848 -9.13 -3.93 10.98
CA ALA A 848 -9.14 -2.56 10.48
C ALA A 848 -10.50 -2.23 9.87
N TYR A 849 -10.86 -0.94 9.89
CA TYR A 849 -12.13 -0.47 9.34
C TYR A 849 -11.98 0.91 8.71
N GLN A 850 -12.87 1.19 7.76
CA GLN A 850 -13.04 2.48 7.11
C GLN A 850 -14.53 2.72 6.91
N LEU A 851 -14.98 3.96 7.15
CA LEU A 851 -16.37 4.38 7.02
C LEU A 851 -16.45 5.76 6.35
N GLY A 852 -17.47 5.92 5.54
CA GLY A 852 -17.69 7.14 4.75
C GLY A 852 -16.67 7.27 3.62
N GLY A 853 -17.05 7.96 2.58
CA GLY A 853 -16.31 8.02 1.33
C GLY A 853 -16.91 7.12 0.27
N THR A 854 -16.56 7.40 -0.95
CA THR A 854 -17.03 6.66 -2.12
C THR A 854 -15.84 6.09 -2.89
N ILE A 855 -16.10 5.13 -3.77
CA ILE A 855 -15.13 4.61 -4.71
C ILE A 855 -15.80 4.43 -6.06
N TYR A 856 -15.12 4.76 -7.13
CA TYR A 856 -15.60 4.52 -8.49
C TYR A 856 -15.32 3.06 -8.87
N ASP A 857 -16.38 2.25 -8.98
CA ASP A 857 -16.29 0.81 -9.28
C ASP A 857 -16.21 0.58 -10.80
N SER A 858 -15.01 0.80 -11.36
CA SER A 858 -14.74 0.64 -12.79
C SER A 858 -14.91 -0.81 -13.26
N GLY A 859 -14.64 -1.78 -12.39
CA GLY A 859 -14.84 -3.19 -12.70
C GLY A 859 -16.32 -3.53 -12.89
N TYR A 860 -17.15 -3.14 -11.94
CA TYR A 860 -18.61 -3.33 -12.06
C TYR A 860 -19.19 -2.59 -13.25
N GLN A 861 -18.71 -1.35 -13.52
CA GLN A 861 -19.06 -0.62 -14.74
C GLN A 861 -18.78 -1.45 -15.99
N ALA A 862 -17.58 -2.00 -16.09
CA ALA A 862 -17.17 -2.80 -17.25
C ALA A 862 -17.99 -4.08 -17.39
N PHE A 863 -18.41 -4.74 -16.29
CA PHE A 863 -19.27 -5.94 -16.33
C PHE A 863 -20.74 -5.65 -16.66
N MET A 864 -21.18 -4.41 -16.58
CA MET A 864 -22.57 -4.01 -16.85
C MET A 864 -22.76 -3.43 -18.25
N HIS A 865 -21.98 -3.92 -19.21
CA HIS A 865 -22.00 -3.47 -20.63
C HIS A 865 -23.20 -3.99 -21.40
N GLY A 866 -23.54 -3.34 -22.49
CA GLY A 866 -24.64 -3.71 -23.40
C GLY A 866 -24.32 -4.91 -24.30
N GLY A 867 -23.07 -5.30 -24.46
CA GLY A 867 -22.63 -6.36 -25.38
C GLY A 867 -22.33 -5.87 -26.79
N ASP A 868 -21.93 -4.64 -26.95
CA ASP A 868 -21.48 -4.08 -28.23
C ASP A 868 -20.22 -4.80 -28.76
N SER A 869 -19.78 -4.45 -29.95
CA SER A 869 -18.66 -5.12 -30.60
C SER A 869 -17.33 -5.04 -29.82
N HIS A 870 -17.16 -4.05 -28.93
CA HIS A 870 -15.98 -3.91 -28.08
C HIS A 870 -16.04 -4.90 -26.91
N TYR A 871 -17.24 -5.11 -26.35
CA TYR A 871 -17.45 -5.95 -25.16
C TYR A 871 -17.92 -7.38 -25.48
N MET A 872 -18.16 -7.73 -26.73
CA MET A 872 -18.55 -9.08 -27.11
C MET A 872 -17.39 -10.07 -26.81
N GLY A 873 -17.64 -11.03 -25.93
CA GLY A 873 -16.61 -11.93 -25.39
C GLY A 873 -16.14 -11.56 -23.96
N TYR A 874 -16.47 -10.36 -23.47
CA TYR A 874 -16.37 -10.01 -22.06
C TYR A 874 -17.48 -10.71 -21.26
N ASN A 875 -17.19 -11.00 -20.00
CA ASN A 875 -18.18 -11.55 -19.09
C ASN A 875 -19.10 -10.43 -18.52
N TRP A 876 -20.28 -10.81 -18.05
CA TRP A 876 -21.23 -9.95 -17.36
C TRP A 876 -21.29 -10.26 -15.88
N HIS A 877 -21.52 -9.22 -15.05
CA HIS A 877 -21.95 -9.43 -13.68
C HIS A 877 -23.35 -10.05 -13.68
N LYS A 878 -23.65 -10.96 -12.74
CA LYS A 878 -24.96 -11.64 -12.67
C LYS A 878 -26.15 -10.71 -12.51
N ASP A 879 -25.93 -9.47 -12.02
CA ASP A 879 -26.99 -8.46 -11.91
C ASP A 879 -27.57 -8.09 -13.28
N ILE A 880 -26.85 -8.33 -14.37
CA ILE A 880 -27.34 -8.11 -15.73
C ILE A 880 -28.62 -8.89 -16.04
N LEU A 881 -28.83 -10.01 -15.34
CA LEU A 881 -30.03 -10.82 -15.47
C LEU A 881 -31.30 -10.10 -14.97
N ASN A 882 -31.12 -9.00 -14.22
CA ASN A 882 -32.19 -8.09 -13.81
C ASN A 882 -32.34 -6.88 -14.72
N ALA A 883 -31.70 -6.88 -15.90
CA ALA A 883 -31.83 -5.81 -16.88
C ALA A 883 -33.29 -5.59 -17.31
N TRP A 884 -33.52 -4.41 -17.86
CA TRP A 884 -34.84 -4.05 -18.38
C TRP A 884 -35.30 -5.04 -19.48
N THR A 885 -36.53 -5.48 -19.36
CA THR A 885 -37.28 -6.18 -20.40
C THR A 885 -38.71 -5.62 -20.41
N PRO A 886 -39.52 -5.89 -21.45
CA PRO A 886 -40.93 -5.49 -21.44
C PRO A 886 -41.75 -6.00 -20.22
N GLU A 887 -41.31 -7.11 -19.62
CA GLU A 887 -41.90 -7.70 -18.41
C GLU A 887 -41.25 -7.19 -17.12
N ASN A 888 -40.02 -6.62 -17.18
CA ASN A 888 -39.27 -6.10 -16.03
C ASN A 888 -38.94 -4.62 -16.25
N LYS A 889 -39.93 -3.74 -16.26
CA LYS A 889 -39.76 -2.30 -16.47
C LYS A 889 -39.27 -1.53 -15.25
N ASN A 890 -39.40 -2.12 -14.05
CA ASN A 890 -39.01 -1.47 -12.79
C ASN A 890 -37.62 -1.91 -12.35
N THR A 891 -36.62 -1.54 -13.13
CA THR A 891 -35.20 -1.84 -12.86
C THR A 891 -34.35 -0.61 -13.09
N ASN A 892 -33.20 -0.55 -12.41
CA ASN A 892 -32.17 0.46 -12.64
C ASN A 892 -31.04 -0.01 -13.57
N ILE A 893 -31.23 -1.18 -14.20
CA ILE A 893 -30.26 -1.77 -15.13
C ILE A 893 -30.84 -1.66 -16.55
N PRO A 894 -30.18 -0.90 -17.45
CA PRO A 894 -30.63 -0.73 -18.82
C PRO A 894 -30.76 -2.05 -19.56
N ARG A 895 -31.51 -2.03 -20.64
CA ARG A 895 -31.62 -3.11 -21.61
C ARG A 895 -30.23 -3.55 -22.07
N VAL A 896 -29.98 -4.86 -22.07
CA VAL A 896 -28.78 -5.43 -22.71
C VAL A 896 -28.95 -5.28 -24.20
N ASP A 897 -28.05 -4.55 -24.86
CA ASP A 897 -28.21 -4.12 -26.25
C ASP A 897 -26.85 -3.93 -26.91
N ALA A 898 -26.55 -4.77 -27.89
CA ALA A 898 -25.25 -4.81 -28.58
C ALA A 898 -24.99 -3.61 -29.52
N ILE A 899 -25.94 -2.71 -29.73
CA ILE A 899 -25.79 -1.51 -30.54
C ILE A 899 -25.75 -0.25 -29.69
N ASP A 900 -26.37 -0.25 -28.49
CA ASP A 900 -26.31 0.86 -27.56
C ASP A 900 -24.93 0.98 -26.91
N LYS A 901 -24.20 2.02 -27.29
CA LYS A 901 -22.85 2.32 -26.80
C LYS A 901 -22.80 3.11 -25.49
N TYR A 902 -23.96 3.52 -24.94
CA TYR A 902 -24.02 4.35 -23.74
C TYR A 902 -24.54 3.62 -22.49
N THR A 903 -24.85 2.33 -22.58
CA THR A 903 -25.38 1.51 -21.47
C THR A 903 -24.54 1.58 -20.20
N ASN A 904 -23.20 1.55 -20.33
CA ASN A 904 -22.28 1.57 -19.21
C ASN A 904 -21.34 2.79 -19.23
N SER A 905 -21.77 3.92 -19.79
CA SER A 905 -20.97 5.16 -19.82
C SER A 905 -20.64 5.70 -18.42
N SER A 906 -19.52 6.41 -18.36
CA SER A 906 -19.00 6.99 -17.11
C SER A 906 -20.01 7.95 -16.47
N SER A 907 -20.41 7.67 -15.23
CA SER A 907 -21.41 8.44 -14.49
C SER A 907 -21.34 8.14 -12.98
N ASP A 908 -22.10 8.89 -12.20
CA ASP A 908 -22.24 8.67 -10.76
C ASP A 908 -22.95 7.35 -10.37
N ARG A 909 -23.56 6.66 -11.34
CA ARG A 909 -24.12 5.31 -11.19
C ARG A 909 -23.10 4.32 -10.64
N TRP A 910 -21.83 4.49 -10.95
CA TRP A 910 -20.73 3.58 -10.62
C TRP A 910 -20.03 3.92 -9.31
N LEU A 911 -20.46 5.00 -8.64
CA LEU A 911 -20.02 5.29 -7.28
C LEU A 911 -20.68 4.35 -6.29
N THR A 912 -19.86 3.74 -5.45
CA THR A 912 -20.33 2.88 -4.36
C THR A 912 -19.61 3.25 -3.06
N SER A 913 -20.07 2.74 -1.92
CA SER A 913 -19.40 2.95 -0.64
C SER A 913 -18.00 2.33 -0.65
N SER A 914 -17.02 3.08 -0.15
CA SER A 914 -15.68 2.58 0.15
C SER A 914 -15.56 2.00 1.57
N ASP A 915 -16.66 1.83 2.28
CA ASP A 915 -16.67 1.24 3.60
C ASP A 915 -16.15 -0.19 3.59
N TYR A 916 -15.33 -0.52 4.58
CA TYR A 916 -14.92 -1.90 4.79
C TYR A 916 -14.69 -2.22 6.27
N PHE A 917 -14.78 -3.49 6.58
CA PHE A 917 -14.26 -4.11 7.78
C PHE A 917 -13.38 -5.29 7.40
N SER A 918 -12.15 -5.33 7.91
CA SER A 918 -11.21 -6.42 7.63
C SER A 918 -10.69 -7.05 8.91
N ILE A 919 -10.61 -8.38 8.92
CA ILE A 919 -9.91 -9.14 9.97
C ILE A 919 -8.50 -9.36 9.45
N ASN A 920 -7.55 -8.55 9.97
CA ASN A 920 -6.18 -8.53 9.48
C ASN A 920 -5.34 -9.67 10.02
N ASN A 921 -5.53 -10.06 11.29
CA ASN A 921 -4.75 -11.13 11.91
C ASN A 921 -5.56 -11.81 13.02
N ILE A 922 -5.42 -13.13 13.10
CA ILE A 922 -5.83 -13.96 14.24
C ILE A 922 -4.65 -14.81 14.61
N THR A 923 -4.27 -14.82 15.90
CA THR A 923 -3.18 -15.67 16.41
C THR A 923 -3.62 -16.41 17.67
N LEU A 924 -3.30 -17.70 17.75
CA LEU A 924 -3.48 -18.54 18.94
C LEU A 924 -2.16 -19.23 19.24
N GLY A 925 -1.62 -19.01 20.43
CA GLY A 925 -0.36 -19.61 20.85
C GLY A 925 -0.47 -20.31 22.20
N TYR A 926 0.47 -21.22 22.45
CA TYR A 926 0.67 -21.85 23.74
C TYR A 926 2.15 -21.91 24.09
N THR A 927 2.53 -21.30 25.20
CA THR A 927 3.89 -21.35 25.75
C THR A 927 3.97 -22.45 26.78
N LEU A 928 4.83 -23.43 26.55
CA LEU A 928 4.97 -24.58 27.42
C LEU A 928 5.53 -24.17 28.81
N PRO A 929 5.06 -24.82 29.90
CA PRO A 929 5.56 -24.53 31.24
C PRO A 929 7.08 -24.80 31.35
N LYS A 930 7.82 -23.87 31.89
CA LYS A 930 9.29 -23.98 32.06
C LYS A 930 9.77 -25.28 32.73
N ARG A 931 8.95 -25.85 33.63
CA ARG A 931 9.26 -27.12 34.31
C ARG A 931 9.43 -28.31 33.36
N TRP A 932 8.78 -28.31 32.18
CA TRP A 932 8.90 -29.37 31.18
C TRP A 932 10.14 -29.21 30.29
N LEU A 933 10.65 -28.00 30.19
CA LEU A 933 11.73 -27.64 29.30
C LEU A 933 13.11 -27.64 29.96
N ARG A 934 13.13 -27.54 31.30
CA ARG A 934 14.37 -27.35 32.07
C ARG A 934 15.39 -28.50 31.88
N SER A 935 14.91 -29.75 31.74
CA SER A 935 15.78 -30.93 31.50
C SER A 935 16.39 -30.92 30.08
N LEU A 936 15.84 -30.18 29.17
CA LEU A 936 16.28 -30.07 27.77
C LEU A 936 17.18 -28.84 27.55
N GLY A 937 17.46 -28.04 28.58
CA GLY A 937 18.22 -26.80 28.44
C GLY A 937 17.47 -25.70 27.65
N ILE A 938 16.14 -25.81 27.48
CA ILE A 938 15.32 -24.88 26.74
C ILE A 938 14.72 -23.86 27.72
N GLY A 939 14.94 -22.57 27.46
CA GLY A 939 14.41 -21.46 28.28
C GLY A 939 12.92 -21.24 28.05
N SER A 940 12.45 -21.28 26.79
CA SER A 940 11.02 -21.25 26.44
C SER A 940 10.74 -21.95 25.11
N LEU A 941 9.54 -22.53 25.00
CA LEU A 941 9.00 -23.08 23.76
C LEU A 941 7.55 -22.64 23.61
N ARG A 942 7.26 -21.92 22.52
CA ARG A 942 5.90 -21.51 22.14
C ARG A 942 5.54 -22.17 20.81
N ILE A 943 4.37 -22.79 20.76
CA ILE A 943 3.75 -23.32 19.54
C ILE A 943 2.53 -22.45 19.24
N TYR A 944 2.35 -22.06 18.00
CA TYR A 944 1.25 -21.18 17.63
C TYR A 944 0.72 -21.43 16.22
N GLY A 945 -0.55 -21.02 16.03
CA GLY A 945 -1.18 -20.89 14.72
C GLY A 945 -1.54 -19.42 14.48
N ALA A 946 -1.41 -18.98 13.26
CA ALA A 946 -1.77 -17.63 12.86
C ALA A 946 -2.45 -17.62 11.50
N ALA A 947 -3.34 -16.65 11.30
CA ALA A 947 -3.96 -16.37 10.03
C ALA A 947 -3.89 -14.86 9.76
N ASP A 948 -3.32 -14.47 8.63
CA ASP A 948 -3.23 -13.09 8.17
C ASP A 948 -4.18 -12.85 6.99
N ASN A 949 -4.74 -11.63 6.90
CA ASN A 949 -5.76 -11.25 5.92
C ASN A 949 -6.91 -12.27 5.90
N VAL A 950 -7.55 -12.48 7.04
CA VAL A 950 -8.52 -13.57 7.25
C VAL A 950 -9.80 -13.35 6.45
N ALA A 951 -10.33 -12.13 6.51
CA ALA A 951 -11.57 -11.77 5.83
C ALA A 951 -11.64 -10.27 5.50
N LEU A 952 -12.36 -9.95 4.45
CA LEU A 952 -12.74 -8.60 4.05
C LEU A 952 -14.24 -8.55 3.82
N PHE A 953 -14.89 -7.55 4.40
CA PHE A 953 -16.30 -7.19 4.18
C PHE A 953 -16.33 -5.81 3.55
N SER A 954 -16.91 -5.69 2.37
CA SER A 954 -17.03 -4.46 1.58
C SER A 954 -18.38 -4.39 0.90
N ALA A 955 -18.67 -3.32 0.20
CA ALA A 955 -19.95 -3.07 -0.44
C ALA A 955 -20.37 -4.16 -1.45
N ARG A 956 -19.39 -4.86 -2.05
CA ARG A 956 -19.63 -5.86 -3.08
C ARG A 956 -18.54 -6.93 -3.06
N ARG A 957 -18.91 -8.18 -3.38
CA ARG A 957 -17.93 -9.24 -3.61
C ARG A 957 -17.02 -8.89 -4.79
N GLY A 958 -15.73 -9.11 -4.63
CA GLY A 958 -14.69 -8.76 -5.63
C GLY A 958 -14.12 -7.35 -5.46
N LEU A 959 -14.81 -6.46 -4.74
CA LEU A 959 -14.36 -5.10 -4.47
C LEU A 959 -13.46 -5.07 -3.22
N ASP A 960 -12.23 -4.58 -3.36
CA ASP A 960 -11.34 -4.28 -2.23
C ASP A 960 -11.00 -2.78 -2.18
N PRO A 961 -11.68 -1.99 -1.33
CA PRO A 961 -11.44 -0.55 -1.21
C PRO A 961 -10.07 -0.18 -0.63
N ARG A 962 -9.32 -1.16 -0.08
CA ARG A 962 -7.98 -0.93 0.49
C ARG A 962 -6.90 -0.78 -0.58
N MET A 963 -7.22 -1.11 -1.85
CA MET A 963 -6.24 -1.09 -2.93
C MET A 963 -6.06 0.30 -3.56
N SER A 964 -7.06 1.16 -3.53
CA SER A 964 -6.99 2.51 -4.10
C SER A 964 -8.04 3.43 -3.51
N TYR A 965 -7.77 4.73 -3.40
CA TYR A 965 -8.80 5.75 -3.12
C TYR A 965 -9.59 6.10 -4.37
N THR A 966 -8.97 6.05 -5.54
CA THR A 966 -9.53 6.68 -6.74
C THR A 966 -10.46 5.77 -7.52
N THR A 967 -10.04 4.53 -7.75
CA THR A 967 -10.82 3.55 -8.50
C THR A 967 -10.65 2.16 -7.92
N ALA A 968 -11.74 1.42 -7.85
CA ALA A 968 -11.68 -0.02 -7.60
C ALA A 968 -11.26 -0.69 -8.91
N SER A 969 -10.00 -1.05 -9.01
CA SER A 969 -9.53 -1.90 -10.10
C SER A 969 -9.65 -3.36 -9.69
N THR A 970 -10.32 -4.14 -10.52
CA THR A 970 -10.43 -5.60 -10.35
C THR A 970 -9.18 -6.34 -10.80
N ASP A 971 -8.26 -5.62 -11.42
CA ASP A 971 -7.22 -6.15 -12.30
C ASP A 971 -5.84 -6.07 -11.65
N ARG A 972 -5.83 -6.01 -10.32
CA ARG A 972 -4.61 -5.94 -9.50
C ARG A 972 -4.40 -7.26 -8.78
N TYR A 973 -3.16 -7.59 -8.52
CA TYR A 973 -2.81 -8.71 -7.66
C TYR A 973 -3.50 -8.52 -6.29
N THR A 974 -4.45 -9.40 -5.96
CA THR A 974 -5.24 -9.26 -4.73
C THR A 974 -4.42 -9.61 -3.49
N PRO A 975 -4.68 -9.01 -2.32
CA PRO A 975 -4.04 -9.40 -1.08
C PRO A 975 -4.17 -10.89 -0.79
N ILE A 976 -3.07 -11.49 -0.33
CA ILE A 976 -2.98 -12.91 0.01
C ILE A 976 -3.49 -13.15 1.42
N ARG A 977 -4.27 -14.22 1.61
CA ARG A 977 -4.57 -14.79 2.91
C ARG A 977 -3.57 -15.88 3.22
N THR A 978 -2.87 -15.79 4.37
CA THR A 978 -1.90 -16.77 4.83
C THR A 978 -2.41 -17.45 6.10
N ILE A 979 -2.45 -18.78 6.11
CA ILE A 979 -2.76 -19.58 7.31
C ILE A 979 -1.51 -20.41 7.64
N SER A 980 -1.03 -20.32 8.86
CA SER A 980 0.27 -20.87 9.23
C SER A 980 0.30 -21.46 10.62
N GLY A 981 1.28 -22.34 10.84
CA GLY A 981 1.72 -22.81 12.14
C GLY A 981 3.19 -22.52 12.34
N GLY A 982 3.60 -22.29 13.58
CA GLY A 982 4.99 -22.02 13.91
C GLY A 982 5.40 -22.45 15.30
N LEU A 983 6.71 -22.46 15.50
CA LEU A 983 7.30 -22.72 16.80
C LEU A 983 8.45 -21.73 17.07
N LYS A 984 8.48 -21.21 18.30
CA LYS A 984 9.55 -20.31 18.78
C LYS A 984 10.24 -20.97 19.98
N VAL A 985 11.52 -21.20 19.85
CA VAL A 985 12.38 -21.80 20.88
C VAL A 985 13.40 -20.79 21.33
N THR A 986 13.59 -20.66 22.65
CA THR A 986 14.66 -19.82 23.22
C THR A 986 15.49 -20.66 24.19
N PHE A 987 16.80 -20.62 24.02
CA PHE A 987 17.77 -21.32 24.84
C PHE A 987 18.45 -20.40 25.84
#